data_e6d2c5418dffcf142eb797a0e484dabe
#
_entry.id   e6d2c5418dffcf142eb797a0e484dabe
#
_cell.length_a   1.000
_cell.length_b   1.000
_cell.length_c   1.000
_cell.angle_alpha   90.00
_cell.angle_beta   90.00
_cell.angle_gamma   90.00
#
_symmetry.space_group_name_H-M   'P 1'
#
loop_
_entity.id
_entity.type
_entity.pdbx_description
1 polymer ?
#
loop_
_entity_poly.entity_id
_entity_poly.type
_entity_poly.pdbx_seq_one_letter_code
_entity_poly.pdbx_strand_id
1 'polypeptide(L)'
;MPQTITPPAITPASQDDLRLLNALEKKVLWLASYMIHNANHLRPSRDGLKVGGHQASSASLVSIMTALYFHAMRAEDRIAVKPHASPIMHAIMYLMGRQKLEALQAFRGFGGAQSYPSITKDKTDVDFSTGSVGMGVAATLFNSLVQDYVVDHGWMKESQTGRMIALAGDAEFDEGNIFESLLEGWKHRVGNLWWVVDYNRHSLDGVVDDALFDRIRGVFDSLGWQVTPLKYGKKLLAARDGPAGEALLDWIDRCPNQLYSALTYQGGAEWRHHLELDLKGASGIKAFLDAHDDEALQGVMTNLGGHDMATITEAFAGADDGAPHCFIAYTIKGYGLPLAGHKDNHAGLMSPAQLESLRASLGVPEGREWDKFAGLETDEAVTKAFIANAPYQARKKPAKPGPVIEAPEIAAPTDDQQSTQEAFGKIMFALGKGDSTLAERIVTTSPDVTSSTNLSGWVNRRKLYALENVADVFKDRRIPSAQIWTKGPSGQHIELGIAENNLFSLLGQLGLSERQFGTRLIPVGTLYDPFIARGLDALNYALYQGARFMLVATPSGITLGPEGGAHQSINSPLIGMSQPGLVSLEPSYADELAVQMAWGFEHMQKPGGSSVYLRLSTRKLDQLPRTLTAEQKADICAGAYWLRAPRRDTRGVIVYTGALAPEVMLAAESLAGRERGLAILAVTSADLLYKGWAAHARAGATGENTPVSHIETLFAGLPRDARLITVCDGHPLTLSWLGTVGGNPVTPLGVEAFGQTGDLPDLYRHHHLDAQAIVSAYTDWVR
;
A
#
# COMPACT_ATOMS: atom_id res chain seq x y z
N MET A 1 18.89 10.34 -32.80
CA MET A 1 18.79 9.56 -31.56
C MET A 1 19.46 10.39 -30.47
N PRO A 2 18.77 10.81 -29.39
CA PRO A 2 19.45 11.44 -28.28
C PRO A 2 20.39 10.42 -27.65
N GLN A 3 21.58 10.80 -27.30
CA GLN A 3 22.53 9.96 -26.55
C GLN A 3 21.85 9.64 -25.22
N THR A 4 21.42 8.41 -25.03
CA THR A 4 21.04 7.85 -23.74
C THR A 4 22.23 7.97 -22.82
N ILE A 5 22.18 8.88 -21.86
CA ILE A 5 23.14 8.93 -20.76
C ILE A 5 22.79 7.74 -19.86
N THR A 6 23.36 6.58 -20.17
CA THR A 6 23.26 5.42 -19.29
C THR A 6 23.89 5.81 -17.93
N PRO A 7 23.22 5.61 -16.82
CA PRO A 7 23.84 5.82 -15.50
C PRO A 7 25.11 4.98 -15.39
N PRO A 8 26.11 5.41 -14.61
CA PRO A 8 27.33 4.62 -14.46
C PRO A 8 26.99 3.20 -13.99
N ALA A 9 27.50 2.20 -14.68
CA ALA A 9 27.30 0.81 -14.35
C ALA A 9 27.79 0.52 -12.91
N ILE A 10 27.07 -0.34 -12.19
CA ILE A 10 27.55 -0.85 -10.90
C ILE A 10 28.73 -1.76 -11.19
N THR A 11 29.82 -1.56 -10.47
CA THR A 11 31.00 -2.44 -10.53
C THR A 11 31.05 -3.32 -9.27
N PRO A 12 31.62 -4.53 -9.33
CA PRO A 12 31.92 -5.29 -8.12
C PRO A 12 32.80 -4.45 -7.18
N ALA A 13 32.58 -4.62 -5.87
CA ALA A 13 33.35 -3.89 -4.87
C ALA A 13 34.82 -4.26 -4.92
N SER A 14 35.71 -3.28 -4.85
CA SER A 14 37.16 -3.50 -4.72
C SER A 14 37.51 -4.15 -3.37
N GLN A 15 38.74 -4.67 -3.21
CA GLN A 15 39.16 -5.24 -1.92
C GLN A 15 39.12 -4.20 -0.78
N ASP A 16 39.43 -2.95 -1.07
CA ASP A 16 39.33 -1.87 -0.08
C ASP A 16 37.87 -1.56 0.27
N ASP A 17 36.98 -1.53 -0.74
CA ASP A 17 35.54 -1.36 -0.51
C ASP A 17 34.96 -2.52 0.29
N LEU A 18 35.34 -3.77 -0.03
CA LEU A 18 34.90 -4.96 0.72
C LEU A 18 35.31 -4.88 2.20
N ARG A 19 36.52 -4.39 2.48
CA ARG A 19 36.97 -4.17 3.87
C ARG A 19 36.10 -3.16 4.60
N LEU A 20 35.76 -2.04 3.95
CA LEU A 20 34.91 -0.99 4.51
C LEU A 20 33.48 -1.47 4.67
N LEU A 21 32.92 -2.17 3.69
CA LEU A 21 31.57 -2.74 3.75
C LEU A 21 31.42 -3.76 4.88
N ASN A 22 32.39 -4.66 5.05
CA ASN A 22 32.38 -5.63 6.17
C ASN A 22 32.48 -4.94 7.54
N ALA A 23 33.25 -3.89 7.67
CA ALA A 23 33.31 -3.10 8.90
C ALA A 23 31.97 -2.38 9.17
N LEU A 24 31.35 -1.80 8.15
CA LEU A 24 30.05 -1.15 8.26
C LEU A 24 28.93 -2.14 8.58
N GLU A 25 28.96 -3.35 8.01
CA GLU A 25 28.02 -4.41 8.32
C GLU A 25 28.00 -4.73 9.84
N LYS A 26 29.17 -4.93 10.45
CA LYS A 26 29.32 -5.13 11.90
C LYS A 26 28.73 -3.95 12.70
N LYS A 27 28.99 -2.72 12.24
CA LYS A 27 28.49 -1.52 12.92
C LYS A 27 26.98 -1.34 12.77
N VAL A 28 26.43 -1.61 11.61
CA VAL A 28 24.97 -1.62 11.35
C VAL A 28 24.29 -2.65 12.23
N LEU A 29 24.83 -3.87 12.28
CA LEU A 29 24.32 -4.95 13.15
C LEU A 29 24.31 -4.54 14.63
N TRP A 30 25.41 -3.94 15.10
CA TRP A 30 25.50 -3.42 16.47
C TRP A 30 24.43 -2.39 16.76
N LEU A 31 24.35 -1.32 15.95
CA LEU A 31 23.42 -0.22 16.19
C LEU A 31 21.95 -0.67 16.14
N ALA A 32 21.61 -1.56 15.22
CA ALA A 32 20.27 -2.13 15.11
C ALA A 32 19.92 -2.98 16.35
N SER A 33 20.84 -3.80 16.81
CA SER A 33 20.66 -4.65 18.00
C SER A 33 20.60 -3.83 19.28
N TYR A 34 21.46 -2.83 19.41
CA TYR A 34 21.49 -1.95 20.58
C TYR A 34 20.25 -1.05 20.67
N MET A 35 19.75 -0.57 19.55
CA MET A 35 18.48 0.19 19.49
C MET A 35 17.31 -0.59 20.07
N ILE A 36 17.18 -1.87 19.71
CA ILE A 36 16.14 -2.77 20.25
C ILE A 36 16.37 -3.03 21.74
N HIS A 37 17.61 -3.27 22.14
CA HIS A 37 17.97 -3.47 23.56
C HIS A 37 17.64 -2.23 24.39
N ASN A 38 18.03 -1.05 23.94
CA ASN A 38 17.71 0.20 24.60
C ASN A 38 16.21 0.37 24.82
N ALA A 39 15.39 0.05 23.80
CA ALA A 39 13.94 0.17 23.89
C ALA A 39 13.32 -0.78 24.93
N ASN A 40 13.92 -1.95 25.16
CA ASN A 40 13.37 -2.98 26.05
C ASN A 40 13.95 -2.97 27.47
N HIS A 41 15.20 -2.52 27.64
CA HIS A 41 15.94 -2.68 28.89
C HIS A 41 16.44 -1.38 29.52
N LEU A 42 16.75 -0.35 28.71
CA LEU A 42 17.38 0.88 29.21
C LEU A 42 16.40 2.06 29.27
N ARG A 43 15.55 2.20 28.28
CA ARG A 43 14.52 3.23 28.26
C ARG A 43 13.42 2.93 29.28
N PRO A 44 13.03 3.88 30.17
CA PRO A 44 11.96 3.67 31.14
C PRO A 44 10.64 3.31 30.45
N SER A 45 10.02 2.21 30.85
CA SER A 45 8.66 1.85 30.45
C SER A 45 7.65 2.66 31.25
N ARG A 46 6.59 3.15 30.60
CA ARG A 46 5.48 3.90 31.24
C ARG A 46 4.27 3.01 31.52
N ASP A 47 4.10 1.94 30.77
CA ASP A 47 2.90 1.07 30.80
C ASP A 47 3.24 -0.39 31.19
N GLY A 48 4.52 -0.70 31.35
CA GLY A 48 4.99 -2.05 31.66
C GLY A 48 4.87 -3.06 30.50
N LEU A 49 4.42 -2.62 29.33
CA LEU A 49 4.30 -3.49 28.16
C LEU A 49 5.68 -3.77 27.53
N LYS A 50 5.83 -4.99 27.01
CA LYS A 50 7.03 -5.36 26.22
C LYS A 50 7.08 -4.54 24.95
N VAL A 51 8.18 -3.83 24.70
CA VAL A 51 8.37 -3.07 23.45
C VAL A 51 8.60 -4.03 22.27
N GLY A 52 9.35 -5.11 22.50
CA GLY A 52 9.67 -6.09 21.47
C GLY A 52 10.68 -5.57 20.44
N GLY A 53 10.75 -6.23 19.33
CA GLY A 53 11.67 -5.99 18.22
C GLY A 53 11.99 -7.34 17.56
N HIS A 54 12.69 -7.29 16.44
CA HIS A 54 12.99 -8.48 15.64
C HIS A 54 14.49 -8.52 15.33
N GLN A 55 15.33 -8.69 16.38
CA GLN A 55 16.79 -8.68 16.22
C GLN A 55 17.26 -9.68 15.17
N ALA A 56 16.80 -10.93 15.27
CA ALA A 56 17.22 -11.98 14.35
C ALA A 56 16.70 -11.79 12.92
N SER A 57 15.42 -11.43 12.75
CA SER A 57 14.84 -11.16 11.42
C SER A 57 15.46 -9.93 10.76
N SER A 58 15.88 -8.95 11.55
CA SER A 58 16.62 -7.78 11.07
C SER A 58 18.02 -8.18 10.61
N ALA A 59 18.73 -8.94 11.42
CA ALA A 59 20.12 -9.33 11.17
C ALA A 59 20.30 -10.18 9.89
N SER A 60 19.28 -10.96 9.48
CA SER A 60 19.38 -11.76 8.23
C SER A 60 19.62 -10.92 6.97
N LEU A 61 19.21 -9.65 6.98
CA LEU A 61 19.39 -8.73 5.83
C LEU A 61 20.56 -7.76 5.98
N VAL A 62 21.36 -7.85 7.05
CA VAL A 62 22.39 -6.85 7.33
C VAL A 62 23.41 -6.72 6.20
N SER A 63 23.91 -7.84 5.64
CA SER A 63 24.90 -7.83 4.57
C SER A 63 24.33 -7.25 3.29
N ILE A 64 23.14 -7.70 2.89
CA ILE A 64 22.43 -7.25 1.68
C ILE A 64 22.14 -5.75 1.75
N MET A 65 21.57 -5.28 2.86
CA MET A 65 21.23 -3.86 3.03
C MET A 65 22.48 -2.98 3.11
N THR A 66 23.56 -3.46 3.72
CA THR A 66 24.85 -2.77 3.73
C THR A 66 25.40 -2.61 2.31
N ALA A 67 25.41 -3.67 1.51
CA ALA A 67 25.82 -3.62 0.11
C ALA A 67 24.94 -2.68 -0.73
N LEU A 68 23.61 -2.77 -0.55
CA LEU A 68 22.67 -1.91 -1.30
C LEU A 68 22.92 -0.44 -1.00
N TYR A 69 22.84 -0.02 0.26
CA TYR A 69 22.84 1.40 0.61
C TYR A 69 24.21 2.07 0.47
N PHE A 70 25.31 1.35 0.76
CA PHE A 70 26.65 1.96 0.73
C PHE A 70 27.36 1.76 -0.62
N HIS A 71 26.88 0.85 -1.49
CA HIS A 71 27.58 0.55 -2.74
C HIS A 71 26.69 0.54 -3.98
N ALA A 72 25.55 -0.19 -3.97
CA ALA A 72 24.83 -0.49 -5.21
C ALA A 72 23.68 0.45 -5.54
N MET A 73 22.98 1.02 -4.53
CA MET A 73 21.82 1.90 -4.76
C MET A 73 22.23 3.29 -5.24
N ARG A 74 21.54 3.76 -6.27
CA ARG A 74 21.62 5.12 -6.82
C ARG A 74 20.63 6.06 -6.13
N ALA A 75 20.78 7.35 -6.37
CA ALA A 75 19.90 8.39 -5.83
C ALA A 75 18.44 8.25 -6.31
N GLU A 76 18.26 7.75 -7.53
CA GLU A 76 16.97 7.57 -8.20
C GLU A 76 16.25 6.29 -7.77
N ASP A 77 16.97 5.29 -7.25
CA ASP A 77 16.40 4.02 -6.83
C ASP A 77 15.41 4.18 -5.68
N ARG A 78 14.43 3.29 -5.61
CA ARG A 78 13.44 3.23 -4.53
C ARG A 78 13.45 1.84 -3.92
N ILE A 79 13.30 1.77 -2.60
CA ILE A 79 13.40 0.49 -1.88
C ILE A 79 12.23 0.28 -0.92
N ALA A 80 11.56 -0.86 -1.06
CA ALA A 80 10.65 -1.40 -0.06
C ALA A 80 11.46 -2.32 0.88
N VAL A 81 11.71 -1.85 2.08
CA VAL A 81 12.45 -2.60 3.09
C VAL A 81 11.51 -3.60 3.76
N LYS A 82 11.90 -4.87 3.83
CA LYS A 82 11.19 -5.90 4.61
C LYS A 82 10.79 -5.35 5.99
N PRO A 83 9.52 -5.53 6.43
CA PRO A 83 9.04 -4.89 7.65
C PRO A 83 9.96 -5.06 8.86
N HIS A 84 10.36 -6.31 9.13
CA HIS A 84 11.21 -6.64 10.28
C HIS A 84 12.68 -6.17 10.17
N ALA A 85 13.11 -5.70 9.00
CA ALA A 85 14.46 -5.14 8.80
C ALA A 85 14.53 -3.63 9.05
N SER A 86 13.45 -2.99 9.54
CA SER A 86 13.47 -1.56 9.88
C SER A 86 14.62 -1.15 10.81
N PRO A 87 15.04 -1.93 11.83
CA PRO A 87 16.18 -1.57 12.65
C PRO A 87 17.49 -1.40 11.87
N ILE A 88 17.75 -2.29 10.90
CA ILE A 88 18.92 -2.17 9.99
C ILE A 88 18.82 -0.90 9.16
N MET A 89 17.64 -0.60 8.58
CA MET A 89 17.40 0.63 7.82
C MET A 89 17.68 1.88 8.68
N HIS A 90 17.14 1.94 9.89
CA HIS A 90 17.35 3.08 10.78
C HIS A 90 18.82 3.25 11.17
N ALA A 91 19.54 2.15 11.42
CA ALA A 91 20.98 2.18 11.71
C ALA A 91 21.79 2.72 10.51
N ILE A 92 21.49 2.24 9.29
CA ILE A 92 22.11 2.74 8.06
C ILE A 92 21.83 4.24 7.87
N MET A 93 20.58 4.66 8.01
CA MET A 93 20.19 6.07 7.86
C MET A 93 20.87 6.95 8.91
N TYR A 94 21.09 6.44 10.12
CA TYR A 94 21.86 7.13 11.15
C TYR A 94 23.34 7.29 10.76
N LEU A 95 23.98 6.24 10.29
CA LEU A 95 25.37 6.29 9.81
C LEU A 95 25.53 7.30 8.67
N MET A 96 24.59 7.30 7.72
CA MET A 96 24.55 8.24 6.59
C MET A 96 24.21 9.68 6.98
N GLY A 97 23.87 9.95 8.24
CA GLY A 97 23.47 11.30 8.69
C GLY A 97 22.05 11.71 8.29
N ARG A 98 21.23 10.77 7.83
CA ARG A 98 19.84 10.98 7.40
C ARG A 98 18.82 10.68 8.50
N GLN A 99 19.24 10.08 9.61
CA GLN A 99 18.44 9.83 10.81
C GLN A 99 19.14 10.45 12.03
N LYS A 100 18.36 10.95 12.97
CA LYS A 100 18.87 11.53 14.23
C LYS A 100 19.02 10.44 15.30
N LEU A 101 19.98 10.62 16.22
CA LEU A 101 20.20 9.70 17.34
C LEU A 101 18.96 9.58 18.23
N GLU A 102 18.31 10.69 18.53
CA GLU A 102 17.12 10.70 19.40
C GLU A 102 15.99 9.82 18.85
N ALA A 103 15.89 9.70 17.51
CA ALA A 103 14.91 8.82 16.89
C ALA A 103 15.23 7.33 17.14
N LEU A 104 16.52 6.96 17.08
CA LEU A 104 16.96 5.59 17.40
C LEU A 104 16.73 5.27 18.87
N GLN A 105 17.10 6.18 19.77
CA GLN A 105 16.90 6.03 21.22
C GLN A 105 15.41 5.90 21.56
N ALA A 106 14.56 6.56 20.80
CA ALA A 106 13.10 6.49 20.93
C ALA A 106 12.45 5.41 20.04
N PHE A 107 13.21 4.41 19.55
CA PHE A 107 12.66 3.34 18.70
C PHE A 107 11.40 2.72 19.30
N ARG A 108 10.34 2.60 18.47
CA ARG A 108 8.99 2.17 18.89
C ARG A 108 8.36 3.03 20.00
N GLY A 109 8.88 4.23 20.24
CA GLY A 109 8.28 5.24 21.11
C GLY A 109 7.58 6.32 20.30
N PHE A 110 6.70 7.09 20.93
CA PHE A 110 5.98 8.17 20.26
C PHE A 110 6.95 9.21 19.68
N GLY A 111 6.85 9.43 18.36
CA GLY A 111 7.72 10.36 17.62
C GLY A 111 9.14 9.85 17.35
N GLY A 112 9.48 8.61 17.76
CA GLY A 112 10.73 7.92 17.44
C GLY A 112 10.69 7.16 16.12
N ALA A 113 11.76 6.40 15.86
CA ALA A 113 11.84 5.50 14.71
C ALA A 113 10.74 4.43 14.78
N GLN A 114 10.08 4.20 13.65
CA GLN A 114 8.92 3.31 13.60
C GLN A 114 9.30 1.82 13.66
N SER A 115 8.35 1.00 14.10
CA SER A 115 8.49 -0.46 14.10
C SER A 115 8.72 -1.04 12.72
N TYR A 116 8.02 -0.48 11.75
CA TYR A 116 8.08 -0.79 10.32
C TYR A 116 8.22 0.50 9.54
N PRO A 117 8.95 0.51 8.41
CA PRO A 117 9.14 1.73 7.62
C PRO A 117 7.83 2.41 7.26
N SER A 118 7.74 3.71 7.47
CA SER A 118 6.52 4.48 7.20
C SER A 118 6.82 5.82 6.55
N ILE A 119 6.26 6.03 5.34
CA ILE A 119 6.39 7.29 4.60
C ILE A 119 5.89 8.49 5.40
N THR A 120 4.82 8.31 6.19
CA THR A 120 4.12 9.40 6.86
C THR A 120 4.53 9.59 8.32
N LYS A 121 5.17 8.58 8.95
CA LYS A 121 5.50 8.59 10.38
C LYS A 121 6.99 8.72 10.65
N ASP A 122 7.84 8.12 9.81
CA ASP A 122 9.28 8.27 9.95
C ASP A 122 9.74 9.66 9.50
N LYS A 123 10.81 10.14 10.14
CA LYS A 123 11.44 11.45 9.82
C LYS A 123 12.65 11.29 8.90
N THR A 124 12.99 10.07 8.54
CA THR A 124 14.03 9.71 7.57
C THR A 124 13.45 9.39 6.20
N ASP A 125 14.32 9.15 5.22
CA ASP A 125 13.90 8.79 3.87
C ASP A 125 13.32 7.37 3.87
N VAL A 126 12.03 7.27 3.57
CA VAL A 126 11.29 6.03 3.36
C VAL A 126 10.53 6.14 2.05
N ASP A 127 10.71 5.16 1.16
CA ASP A 127 10.07 5.14 -0.15
C ASP A 127 8.68 4.49 -0.13
N PHE A 128 8.55 3.39 0.64
CA PHE A 128 7.32 2.63 0.78
C PHE A 128 7.07 2.31 2.25
N SER A 129 5.84 2.47 2.69
CA SER A 129 5.45 1.92 3.99
C SER A 129 5.28 0.41 3.86
N THR A 130 5.89 -0.33 4.79
CA THR A 130 5.91 -1.80 4.75
C THR A 130 5.56 -2.34 6.14
N GLY A 131 4.33 -2.59 6.42
CA GLY A 131 3.89 -3.15 7.71
C GLY A 131 3.01 -4.36 7.48
N SER A 132 2.10 -4.28 6.50
CA SER A 132 1.41 -5.45 5.98
C SER A 132 2.35 -6.20 5.04
N VAL A 133 2.48 -7.49 5.29
CA VAL A 133 3.40 -8.40 4.59
C VAL A 133 3.00 -8.48 3.10
N GLY A 134 3.98 -8.48 2.20
CA GLY A 134 3.76 -8.53 0.75
C GLY A 134 3.38 -7.20 0.10
N MET A 135 2.72 -6.27 0.81
CA MET A 135 2.24 -5.01 0.23
C MET A 135 3.37 -4.12 -0.29
N GLY A 136 4.50 -4.05 0.46
CA GLY A 136 5.67 -3.30 0.01
C GLY A 136 6.29 -3.87 -1.26
N VAL A 137 6.29 -5.19 -1.38
CA VAL A 137 6.80 -5.91 -2.56
C VAL A 137 5.95 -5.57 -3.79
N ALA A 138 4.64 -5.75 -3.72
CA ALA A 138 3.70 -5.40 -4.78
C ALA A 138 3.79 -3.91 -5.17
N ALA A 139 3.94 -3.01 -4.19
CA ALA A 139 4.05 -1.58 -4.43
C ALA A 139 5.24 -1.21 -5.31
N THR A 140 6.38 -1.91 -5.21
CA THR A 140 7.56 -1.65 -6.06
C THR A 140 7.26 -1.88 -7.53
N LEU A 141 6.52 -2.95 -7.84
CA LEU A 141 6.12 -3.28 -9.21
C LEU A 141 5.23 -2.19 -9.81
N PHE A 142 4.19 -1.78 -9.09
CA PHE A 142 3.31 -0.71 -9.58
C PHE A 142 4.01 0.65 -9.62
N ASN A 143 4.97 0.91 -8.73
CA ASN A 143 5.75 2.14 -8.80
C ASN A 143 6.66 2.17 -10.05
N SER A 144 7.19 1.01 -10.49
CA SER A 144 7.91 0.91 -11.76
C SER A 144 7.00 1.20 -12.95
N LEU A 145 5.78 0.62 -12.97
CA LEU A 145 4.79 0.91 -14.01
C LEU A 145 4.42 2.41 -14.06
N VAL A 146 4.27 3.05 -12.90
CA VAL A 146 4.01 4.49 -12.82
C VAL A 146 5.20 5.31 -13.29
N GLN A 147 6.44 4.86 -13.01
CA GLN A 147 7.65 5.50 -13.54
C GLN A 147 7.66 5.50 -15.07
N ASP A 148 7.42 4.34 -15.68
CA ASP A 148 7.35 4.21 -17.14
C ASP A 148 6.25 5.10 -17.73
N TYR A 149 5.06 5.12 -17.11
CA TYR A 149 3.96 5.99 -17.50
C TYR A 149 4.36 7.48 -17.49
N VAL A 150 5.04 7.94 -16.44
CA VAL A 150 5.47 9.35 -16.30
C VAL A 150 6.55 9.71 -17.34
N VAL A 151 7.45 8.77 -17.65
CA VAL A 151 8.48 8.94 -18.71
C VAL A 151 7.85 9.01 -20.08
N ASP A 152 6.96 8.08 -20.41
CA ASP A 152 6.30 8.01 -21.73
C ASP A 152 5.44 9.23 -22.04
N HIS A 153 4.91 9.88 -21.02
CA HIS A 153 4.18 11.15 -21.14
C HIS A 153 5.10 12.39 -21.15
N GLY A 154 6.43 12.19 -21.10
CA GLY A 154 7.42 13.27 -21.16
C GLY A 154 7.49 14.15 -19.90
N TRP A 155 6.94 13.71 -18.78
CA TRP A 155 6.94 14.46 -17.51
C TRP A 155 8.16 14.17 -16.65
N MET A 156 8.91 13.13 -16.96
CA MET A 156 10.20 12.80 -16.40
C MET A 156 11.17 12.35 -17.50
N LYS A 157 12.45 12.63 -17.34
CA LYS A 157 13.47 12.17 -18.29
C LYS A 157 13.87 10.74 -17.98
N GLU A 158 14.15 9.94 -18.99
CA GLU A 158 14.66 8.59 -18.86
C GLU A 158 15.92 8.52 -17.97
N SER A 159 16.81 9.51 -18.06
CA SER A 159 18.02 9.59 -17.21
C SER A 159 17.76 9.81 -15.72
N GLN A 160 16.50 9.97 -15.32
CA GLN A 160 16.07 10.13 -13.93
C GLN A 160 15.34 8.87 -13.41
N THR A 161 15.25 7.84 -14.23
CA THR A 161 14.64 6.56 -13.82
C THR A 161 15.56 5.81 -12.87
N GLY A 162 14.96 5.14 -11.90
CA GLY A 162 15.65 4.31 -10.94
C GLY A 162 15.07 2.90 -10.90
N ARG A 163 15.78 2.01 -10.24
CA ARG A 163 15.30 0.66 -9.98
C ARG A 163 14.32 0.67 -8.81
N MET A 164 13.33 -0.21 -8.89
CA MET A 164 12.40 -0.45 -7.78
C MET A 164 12.83 -1.74 -7.08
N ILE A 165 13.36 -1.60 -5.89
CA ILE A 165 13.98 -2.68 -5.12
C ILE A 165 13.01 -3.13 -4.04
N ALA A 166 12.75 -4.44 -3.92
CA ALA A 166 12.01 -5.00 -2.80
C ALA A 166 12.88 -6.00 -2.02
N LEU A 167 12.84 -5.90 -0.70
CA LEU A 167 13.39 -6.91 0.20
C LEU A 167 12.22 -7.71 0.78
N ALA A 168 12.11 -8.97 0.40
CA ALA A 168 11.04 -9.88 0.83
C ALA A 168 11.61 -11.03 1.64
N GLY A 169 10.88 -11.50 2.66
CA GLY A 169 11.18 -12.80 3.29
C GLY A 169 10.65 -13.95 2.44
N ASP A 170 11.25 -15.12 2.56
CA ASP A 170 10.75 -16.34 1.91
C ASP A 170 9.32 -16.68 2.31
N ALA A 171 8.96 -16.51 3.58
CA ALA A 171 7.59 -16.70 4.06
C ALA A 171 6.60 -15.60 3.60
N GLU A 172 7.06 -14.46 3.06
CA GLU A 172 6.16 -13.46 2.46
C GLU A 172 5.49 -13.96 1.18
N PHE A 173 6.04 -15.00 0.56
CA PHE A 173 5.43 -15.62 -0.63
C PHE A 173 4.18 -16.45 -0.32
N ASP A 174 3.75 -16.54 0.94
CA ASP A 174 2.41 -17.02 1.29
C ASP A 174 1.32 -15.98 0.97
N GLU A 175 1.70 -14.71 0.79
CA GLU A 175 0.77 -13.62 0.51
C GLU A 175 0.32 -13.59 -0.96
N GLY A 176 -0.99 -13.73 -1.19
CA GLY A 176 -1.58 -13.76 -2.53
C GLY A 176 -1.34 -12.49 -3.34
N ASN A 177 -1.20 -11.32 -2.70
CA ASN A 177 -0.95 -10.04 -3.37
C ASN A 177 0.38 -10.00 -4.16
N ILE A 178 1.39 -10.77 -3.72
CA ILE A 178 2.67 -10.88 -4.45
C ILE A 178 2.43 -11.55 -5.80
N PHE A 179 1.73 -12.69 -5.84
CA PHE A 179 1.47 -13.43 -7.08
C PHE A 179 0.53 -12.66 -8.01
N GLU A 180 -0.47 -12.00 -7.45
CA GLU A 180 -1.40 -11.15 -8.19
C GLU A 180 -0.65 -10.00 -8.88
N SER A 181 0.28 -9.36 -8.19
CA SER A 181 1.13 -8.29 -8.75
C SER A 181 2.13 -8.81 -9.78
N LEU A 182 2.77 -9.96 -9.55
CA LEU A 182 3.72 -10.54 -10.50
C LEU A 182 3.09 -10.82 -11.86
N LEU A 183 1.86 -11.39 -11.87
CA LEU A 183 1.14 -11.65 -13.11
C LEU A 183 0.80 -10.33 -13.84
N GLU A 184 0.45 -9.30 -13.10
CA GLU A 184 0.14 -7.97 -13.67
C GLU A 184 1.42 -7.33 -14.26
N GLY A 185 2.53 -7.43 -13.55
CA GLY A 185 3.82 -6.95 -14.04
C GLY A 185 4.25 -7.59 -15.35
N TRP A 186 4.01 -8.91 -15.50
CA TRP A 186 4.24 -9.61 -16.74
C TRP A 186 3.36 -9.09 -17.88
N LYS A 187 2.06 -8.87 -17.65
CA LYS A 187 1.13 -8.30 -18.66
C LYS A 187 1.57 -6.92 -19.14
N HIS A 188 2.04 -6.08 -18.24
CA HIS A 188 2.50 -4.72 -18.54
C HIS A 188 3.98 -4.64 -18.91
N ARG A 189 4.71 -5.78 -18.96
CA ARG A 189 6.15 -5.85 -19.25
C ARG A 189 6.99 -4.93 -18.38
N VAL A 190 6.67 -4.87 -17.09
CA VAL A 190 7.36 -4.01 -16.16
C VAL A 190 8.80 -4.46 -15.97
N GLY A 191 9.75 -3.55 -16.17
CA GLY A 191 11.19 -3.74 -15.97
C GLY A 191 11.71 -2.99 -14.73
N ASN A 192 13.05 -2.81 -14.67
CA ASN A 192 13.73 -2.07 -13.62
C ASN A 192 13.39 -2.52 -12.17
N LEU A 193 13.13 -3.82 -12.00
CA LEU A 193 12.75 -4.42 -10.73
C LEU A 193 13.89 -5.27 -10.17
N TRP A 194 14.24 -5.07 -8.92
CA TRP A 194 15.14 -5.93 -8.16
C TRP A 194 14.44 -6.45 -6.92
N TRP A 195 14.02 -7.71 -6.93
CA TRP A 195 13.47 -8.33 -5.74
C TRP A 195 14.51 -9.25 -5.11
N VAL A 196 14.84 -8.97 -3.85
CA VAL A 196 15.81 -9.75 -3.07
C VAL A 196 15.04 -10.57 -2.05
N VAL A 197 15.05 -11.88 -2.20
CA VAL A 197 14.40 -12.82 -1.29
C VAL A 197 15.40 -13.19 -0.19
N ASP A 198 15.08 -12.81 1.04
CA ASP A 198 15.76 -13.23 2.27
C ASP A 198 15.40 -14.69 2.55
N TYR A 199 16.10 -15.62 1.89
CA TYR A 199 15.86 -17.06 1.98
C TYR A 199 16.56 -17.63 3.21
N ASN A 200 16.03 -17.30 4.39
CA ASN A 200 16.57 -17.77 5.67
C ASN A 200 15.91 -19.06 6.15
N ARG A 201 14.91 -19.56 5.48
CA ARG A 201 14.21 -20.83 5.74
C ARG A 201 13.48 -20.86 7.07
N HIS A 202 13.10 -19.71 7.59
CA HIS A 202 12.33 -19.55 8.84
C HIS A 202 11.05 -18.75 8.58
N SER A 203 9.93 -19.28 9.04
CA SER A 203 8.67 -18.56 9.18
C SER A 203 8.65 -17.71 10.49
N LEU A 204 7.48 -17.24 10.88
CA LEU A 204 7.27 -16.56 12.16
C LEU A 204 7.41 -17.54 13.33
N ASP A 205 6.95 -18.77 13.18
CA ASP A 205 6.82 -19.74 14.25
C ASP A 205 7.92 -20.83 14.29
N GLY A 206 8.75 -20.93 13.26
CA GLY A 206 9.79 -21.96 13.23
C GLY A 206 10.58 -22.05 11.94
N VAL A 207 11.35 -23.14 11.84
CA VAL A 207 12.10 -23.49 10.62
C VAL A 207 11.15 -24.13 9.62
N VAL A 208 11.20 -23.69 8.37
CA VAL A 208 10.41 -24.25 7.26
C VAL A 208 11.07 -25.54 6.78
N ASP A 209 10.34 -26.64 6.77
CA ASP A 209 10.86 -27.96 6.36
C ASP A 209 10.91 -28.11 4.82
N ASP A 210 10.05 -27.39 4.11
CA ASP A 210 9.94 -27.48 2.66
C ASP A 210 11.07 -26.77 1.91
N ALA A 211 11.50 -27.36 0.80
CA ALA A 211 12.47 -26.76 -0.13
C ALA A 211 11.77 -25.77 -1.07
N LEU A 212 11.42 -24.57 -0.58
CA LEU A 212 10.71 -23.54 -1.35
C LEU A 212 11.55 -22.93 -2.48
N PHE A 213 12.87 -23.08 -2.47
CA PHE A 213 13.77 -22.46 -3.44
C PHE A 213 13.34 -22.71 -4.89
N ASP A 214 13.16 -23.99 -5.26
CA ASP A 214 12.82 -24.35 -6.64
C ASP A 214 11.42 -23.88 -7.04
N ARG A 215 10.50 -23.76 -6.07
CA ARG A 215 9.14 -23.25 -6.30
C ARG A 215 9.16 -21.75 -6.55
N ILE A 216 9.83 -21.00 -5.70
CA ILE A 216 10.01 -19.55 -5.86
C ILE A 216 10.71 -19.28 -7.19
N ARG A 217 11.84 -19.94 -7.46
CA ARG A 217 12.57 -19.83 -8.72
C ARG A 217 11.67 -20.09 -9.92
N GLY A 218 10.92 -21.21 -9.91
CA GLY A 218 10.04 -21.59 -11.02
C GLY A 218 8.95 -20.56 -11.31
N VAL A 219 8.41 -19.87 -10.30
CA VAL A 219 7.46 -18.78 -10.47
C VAL A 219 8.11 -17.61 -11.23
N PHE A 220 9.27 -17.15 -10.80
CA PHE A 220 9.96 -16.02 -11.43
C PHE A 220 10.43 -16.38 -12.85
N ASP A 221 11.03 -17.57 -13.06
CA ASP A 221 11.43 -18.04 -14.38
C ASP A 221 10.26 -18.08 -15.36
N SER A 222 9.07 -18.55 -14.91
CA SER A 222 7.86 -18.63 -15.75
C SER A 222 7.31 -17.26 -16.17
N LEU A 223 7.63 -16.20 -15.42
CA LEU A 223 7.22 -14.82 -15.70
C LEU A 223 8.32 -13.99 -16.37
N GLY A 224 9.42 -14.64 -16.77
CA GLY A 224 10.49 -14.02 -17.54
C GLY A 224 11.47 -13.18 -16.71
N TRP A 225 11.52 -13.37 -15.40
CA TRP A 225 12.52 -12.74 -14.53
C TRP A 225 13.86 -13.45 -14.63
N GLN A 226 14.95 -12.71 -14.50
CA GLN A 226 16.28 -13.27 -14.33
C GLN A 226 16.49 -13.65 -12.86
N VAL A 227 16.66 -14.94 -12.58
CA VAL A 227 16.83 -15.43 -11.21
C VAL A 227 18.31 -15.71 -10.92
N THR A 228 18.84 -15.03 -9.90
CA THR A 228 20.23 -15.18 -9.44
C THR A 228 20.25 -15.78 -8.04
N PRO A 229 20.62 -17.06 -7.86
CA PRO A 229 20.79 -17.65 -6.53
C PRO A 229 22.10 -17.22 -5.88
N LEU A 230 22.01 -16.61 -4.70
CA LEU A 230 23.16 -16.30 -3.84
C LEU A 230 23.26 -17.38 -2.76
N LYS A 231 23.69 -18.60 -3.13
CA LYS A 231 23.68 -19.75 -2.23
C LYS A 231 24.99 -19.89 -1.46
N TYR A 232 26.11 -19.88 -2.14
CA TYR A 232 27.42 -20.09 -1.54
C TYR A 232 28.25 -18.81 -1.57
N GLY A 233 28.88 -18.48 -0.46
CA GLY A 233 29.87 -17.41 -0.40
C GLY A 233 31.24 -17.88 -0.85
N LYS A 234 32.20 -16.97 -0.96
CA LYS A 234 33.54 -17.23 -1.48
C LYS A 234 34.33 -18.28 -0.70
N LYS A 235 34.12 -18.36 0.65
CA LYS A 235 34.79 -19.38 1.49
C LYS A 235 34.28 -20.79 1.18
N LEU A 236 32.96 -20.95 0.99
CA LEU A 236 32.38 -22.25 0.61
C LEU A 236 32.82 -22.67 -0.81
N LEU A 237 32.87 -21.73 -1.74
CA LEU A 237 33.36 -22.00 -3.09
C LEU A 237 34.85 -22.37 -3.07
N ALA A 238 35.66 -21.71 -2.27
CA ALA A 238 37.07 -22.10 -2.10
C ALA A 238 37.21 -23.49 -1.47
N ALA A 239 36.31 -23.85 -0.52
CA ALA A 239 36.29 -25.20 0.07
C ALA A 239 35.94 -26.28 -0.99
N ARG A 240 35.02 -25.96 -1.94
CA ARG A 240 34.68 -26.83 -3.08
C ARG A 240 35.92 -27.13 -3.96
N ASP A 241 36.71 -26.11 -4.24
CA ASP A 241 37.90 -26.23 -5.06
C ASP A 241 39.07 -26.86 -4.30
N GLY A 242 38.91 -27.12 -3.02
CA GLY A 242 39.87 -27.70 -2.10
C GLY A 242 39.73 -29.23 -1.95
N PRO A 243 40.38 -29.81 -0.90
CA PRO A 243 40.47 -31.27 -0.69
C PRO A 243 39.10 -31.95 -0.48
N ALA A 244 38.11 -31.25 0.09
CA ALA A 244 36.77 -31.79 0.32
C ALA A 244 35.90 -31.84 -0.94
N GLY A 245 36.30 -31.10 -2.01
CA GLY A 245 35.62 -31.09 -3.28
C GLY A 245 34.12 -30.76 -3.17
N GLU A 246 33.36 -31.34 -4.10
CA GLU A 246 31.91 -31.14 -4.17
C GLU A 246 31.16 -31.87 -3.05
N ALA A 247 31.76 -32.83 -2.35
CA ALA A 247 31.10 -33.61 -1.30
C ALA A 247 30.56 -32.73 -0.16
N LEU A 248 31.26 -31.64 0.17
CA LEU A 248 30.83 -30.68 1.18
C LEU A 248 29.60 -29.89 0.70
N LEU A 249 29.60 -29.41 -0.54
CA LEU A 249 28.46 -28.67 -1.10
C LEU A 249 27.23 -29.57 -1.28
N ASP A 250 27.44 -30.79 -1.78
CA ASP A 250 26.40 -31.81 -1.88
C ASP A 250 25.78 -32.12 -0.53
N TRP A 251 26.59 -32.15 0.53
CA TRP A 251 26.08 -32.34 1.88
C TRP A 251 25.23 -31.15 2.33
N ILE A 252 25.67 -29.90 2.12
CA ILE A 252 24.93 -28.69 2.45
C ILE A 252 23.60 -28.66 1.68
N ASP A 253 23.60 -29.05 0.39
CA ASP A 253 22.43 -29.05 -0.45
C ASP A 253 21.35 -30.05 -0.02
N ARG A 254 21.76 -31.13 0.63
CA ARG A 254 20.87 -32.17 1.16
C ARG A 254 20.58 -32.02 2.65
N CYS A 255 21.30 -31.14 3.34
CA CYS A 255 21.13 -30.92 4.77
C CYS A 255 19.71 -30.38 5.05
N PRO A 256 18.91 -31.05 5.90
CA PRO A 256 17.60 -30.52 6.28
C PRO A 256 17.72 -29.13 6.93
N ASN A 257 16.79 -28.26 6.62
CA ASN A 257 16.79 -26.88 7.14
C ASN A 257 16.87 -26.81 8.67
N GLN A 258 16.16 -27.72 9.38
CA GLN A 258 16.22 -27.81 10.84
C GLN A 258 17.60 -28.19 11.34
N LEU A 259 18.26 -29.17 10.69
CA LEU A 259 19.61 -29.57 11.06
C LEU A 259 20.61 -28.44 10.81
N TYR A 260 20.57 -27.82 9.62
CA TYR A 260 21.43 -26.66 9.32
C TYR A 260 21.28 -25.55 10.36
N SER A 261 20.04 -25.22 10.74
CA SER A 261 19.75 -24.21 11.76
C SER A 261 20.29 -24.60 13.13
N ALA A 262 20.11 -25.86 13.54
CA ALA A 262 20.60 -26.36 14.82
C ALA A 262 22.13 -26.31 14.88
N LEU A 263 22.83 -26.80 13.86
CA LEU A 263 24.29 -26.77 13.77
C LEU A 263 24.84 -25.34 13.77
N THR A 264 24.17 -24.44 13.05
CA THR A 264 24.51 -23.00 13.06
C THR A 264 24.45 -22.42 14.48
N TYR A 265 23.44 -22.80 15.26
CA TYR A 265 23.26 -22.33 16.63
C TYR A 265 24.27 -22.97 17.60
N GLN A 266 24.57 -24.27 17.44
CA GLN A 266 25.48 -25.01 18.33
C GLN A 266 26.97 -24.67 18.08
N GLY A 267 27.33 -24.32 16.83
CA GLY A 267 28.67 -23.85 16.52
C GLY A 267 29.61 -24.89 15.92
N GLY A 268 30.89 -24.53 15.79
CA GLY A 268 31.88 -25.26 15.01
C GLY A 268 32.16 -26.69 15.43
N ALA A 269 32.15 -26.99 16.74
CA ALA A 269 32.35 -28.33 17.24
C ALA A 269 31.27 -29.32 16.76
N GLU A 270 29.99 -28.89 16.74
CA GLU A 270 28.89 -29.72 16.25
C GLU A 270 28.93 -29.83 14.70
N TRP A 271 29.30 -28.75 13.98
CA TRP A 271 29.58 -28.84 12.55
C TRP A 271 30.63 -29.91 12.27
N ARG A 272 31.75 -29.91 12.98
CA ARG A 272 32.81 -30.90 12.82
C ARG A 272 32.31 -32.31 13.09
N HIS A 273 31.61 -32.51 14.20
CA HIS A 273 31.07 -33.81 14.59
C HIS A 273 30.16 -34.41 13.51
N HIS A 274 29.21 -33.60 12.98
CA HIS A 274 28.29 -34.06 11.94
C HIS A 274 28.99 -34.34 10.62
N LEU A 275 29.90 -33.46 10.18
CA LEU A 275 30.66 -33.68 8.94
C LEU A 275 31.56 -34.91 9.01
N GLU A 276 32.20 -35.22 10.15
CA GLU A 276 32.97 -36.44 10.35
C GLU A 276 32.12 -37.70 10.26
N LEU A 277 30.88 -37.66 10.73
CA LEU A 277 29.96 -38.81 10.67
C LEU A 277 29.39 -38.97 9.25
N ASP A 278 28.80 -37.92 8.68
CA ASP A 278 28.03 -38.01 7.48
C ASP A 278 28.89 -38.11 6.23
N LEU A 279 30.11 -37.53 6.22
CA LEU A 279 31.07 -37.57 5.13
C LEU A 279 32.20 -38.55 5.37
N LYS A 280 32.02 -39.51 6.29
CA LYS A 280 32.99 -40.52 6.61
C LYS A 280 33.43 -41.27 5.34
N GLY A 281 34.74 -41.21 5.01
CA GLY A 281 35.31 -41.85 3.84
C GLY A 281 35.24 -41.04 2.54
N ALA A 282 34.61 -39.87 2.58
CA ALA A 282 34.67 -38.96 1.42
C ALA A 282 36.11 -38.44 1.22
N SER A 283 36.51 -38.34 -0.05
CA SER A 283 37.86 -37.89 -0.43
C SER A 283 38.12 -36.50 0.11
N GLY A 284 39.26 -36.27 0.76
CA GLY A 284 39.71 -34.95 1.18
C GLY A 284 39.06 -34.42 2.46
N ILE A 285 37.95 -35.00 2.96
CA ILE A 285 37.20 -34.43 4.11
C ILE A 285 38.05 -34.37 5.39
N LYS A 286 38.84 -35.40 5.65
CA LYS A 286 39.72 -35.38 6.82
C LYS A 286 40.75 -34.26 6.76
N ALA A 287 41.39 -34.07 5.59
CA ALA A 287 42.36 -32.99 5.39
C ALA A 287 41.71 -31.61 5.49
N PHE A 288 40.46 -31.47 5.02
CA PHE A 288 39.68 -30.23 5.18
C PHE A 288 39.39 -29.93 6.66
N LEU A 289 38.92 -30.91 7.41
CA LEU A 289 38.61 -30.76 8.85
C LEU A 289 39.85 -30.49 9.68
N ASP A 290 40.97 -31.19 9.40
CA ASP A 290 42.26 -30.99 10.06
C ASP A 290 42.85 -29.58 9.79
N ALA A 291 42.53 -28.97 8.64
CA ALA A 291 42.99 -27.62 8.28
C ALA A 291 42.21 -26.48 8.92
N HIS A 292 41.06 -26.75 9.51
CA HIS A 292 40.19 -25.74 10.11
C HIS A 292 39.95 -26.05 11.60
N ASP A 293 40.20 -25.11 12.52
CA ASP A 293 39.67 -25.20 13.86
C ASP A 293 38.13 -25.02 13.85
N ASP A 294 37.49 -25.12 14.99
CA ASP A 294 36.03 -25.07 15.09
C ASP A 294 35.48 -23.69 14.67
N GLU A 295 36.17 -22.61 15.02
CA GLU A 295 35.76 -21.24 14.62
C GLU A 295 35.90 -21.03 13.12
N ALA A 296 37.02 -21.43 12.55
CA ALA A 296 37.23 -21.35 11.09
C ALA A 296 36.24 -22.24 10.33
N LEU A 297 35.96 -23.46 10.82
CA LEU A 297 34.97 -24.37 10.24
C LEU A 297 33.57 -23.75 10.24
N GLN A 298 33.12 -23.21 11.38
CA GLN A 298 31.87 -22.49 11.45
C GLN A 298 31.83 -21.33 10.46
N GLY A 299 32.92 -20.56 10.36
CA GLY A 299 33.05 -19.44 9.43
C GLY A 299 32.98 -19.86 7.95
N VAL A 300 33.35 -21.11 7.60
CA VAL A 300 33.13 -21.67 6.25
C VAL A 300 31.68 -22.12 6.07
N MET A 301 31.15 -22.93 7.03
CA MET A 301 29.82 -23.53 6.91
C MET A 301 28.67 -22.51 6.94
N THR A 302 28.90 -21.35 7.54
CA THR A 302 27.92 -20.26 7.60
C THR A 302 28.17 -19.17 6.54
N ASN A 303 29.18 -19.34 5.67
CA ASN A 303 29.44 -18.39 4.58
C ASN A 303 28.48 -18.59 3.41
N LEU A 304 27.20 -18.34 3.64
CA LEU A 304 26.17 -18.34 2.59
C LEU A 304 26.31 -17.10 1.71
N GLY A 305 25.85 -17.21 0.46
CA GLY A 305 25.99 -16.14 -0.54
C GLY A 305 25.28 -14.84 -0.17
N GLY A 306 24.19 -14.92 0.60
CA GLY A 306 23.48 -13.74 1.13
C GLY A 306 24.21 -13.01 2.27
N HIS A 307 25.33 -13.57 2.78
CA HIS A 307 26.19 -12.95 3.79
C HIS A 307 27.64 -12.72 3.29
N ASP A 308 27.92 -13.06 2.03
CA ASP A 308 29.23 -12.82 1.46
C ASP A 308 29.24 -11.54 0.61
N MET A 309 29.89 -10.52 1.11
CA MET A 309 29.86 -9.17 0.53
C MET A 309 30.38 -9.13 -0.91
N ALA A 310 31.39 -9.95 -1.23
CA ALA A 310 31.92 -10.06 -2.60
C ALA A 310 30.88 -10.69 -3.53
N THR A 311 30.27 -11.79 -3.12
CA THR A 311 29.22 -12.48 -3.90
C THR A 311 28.02 -11.56 -4.15
N ILE A 312 27.58 -10.81 -3.13
CA ILE A 312 26.44 -9.88 -3.24
C ILE A 312 26.76 -8.76 -4.24
N THR A 313 27.91 -8.10 -4.11
CA THR A 313 28.27 -6.95 -4.97
C THR A 313 28.55 -7.38 -6.41
N GLU A 314 29.12 -8.56 -6.65
CA GLU A 314 29.26 -9.15 -7.98
C GLU A 314 27.90 -9.42 -8.63
N ALA A 315 26.94 -9.98 -7.88
CA ALA A 315 25.60 -10.25 -8.39
C ALA A 315 24.85 -8.97 -8.77
N PHE A 316 24.94 -7.94 -7.94
CA PHE A 316 24.32 -6.66 -8.24
C PHE A 316 24.95 -5.96 -9.44
N ALA A 317 26.28 -6.09 -9.61
CA ALA A 317 26.97 -5.55 -10.78
C ALA A 317 26.56 -6.25 -12.09
N GLY A 318 26.24 -7.54 -12.03
CA GLY A 318 25.81 -8.33 -13.18
C GLY A 318 24.35 -8.11 -13.62
N ALA A 319 23.55 -7.36 -12.86
CA ALA A 319 22.10 -7.24 -13.03
C ALA A 319 21.64 -5.84 -13.47
N ASP A 320 22.53 -4.98 -13.93
CA ASP A 320 22.21 -3.59 -14.26
C ASP A 320 21.87 -3.42 -15.75
N ASP A 321 20.85 -4.12 -16.20
CA ASP A 321 20.43 -4.22 -17.61
C ASP A 321 18.97 -3.77 -17.88
N GLY A 322 18.27 -3.29 -16.84
CA GLY A 322 16.88 -2.84 -16.93
C GLY A 322 15.83 -3.97 -16.93
N ALA A 323 16.25 -5.23 -16.93
CA ALA A 323 15.36 -6.38 -16.81
C ALA A 323 14.88 -6.57 -15.35
N PRO A 324 13.78 -7.30 -15.10
CA PRO A 324 13.40 -7.68 -13.76
C PRO A 324 14.29 -8.81 -13.23
N HIS A 325 14.93 -8.59 -12.07
CA HIS A 325 15.82 -9.54 -11.40
C HIS A 325 15.26 -10.01 -10.06
N CYS A 326 15.35 -11.30 -9.81
CA CYS A 326 15.09 -11.91 -8.51
C CYS A 326 16.39 -12.52 -7.95
N PHE A 327 16.88 -11.97 -6.84
CA PHE A 327 18.02 -12.51 -6.11
C PHE A 327 17.50 -13.39 -4.97
N ILE A 328 17.70 -14.70 -5.05
CA ILE A 328 17.35 -15.59 -3.93
C ILE A 328 18.57 -15.74 -3.04
N ALA A 329 18.60 -14.96 -1.98
CA ALA A 329 19.76 -14.87 -1.09
C ALA A 329 19.62 -15.84 0.07
N TYR A 330 20.44 -16.88 0.09
CA TYR A 330 20.55 -17.78 1.23
C TYR A 330 21.19 -17.04 2.41
N THR A 331 20.43 -16.92 3.49
CA THR A 331 20.81 -16.19 4.68
C THR A 331 20.61 -17.04 5.94
N ILE A 332 21.02 -16.48 7.08
CA ILE A 332 20.84 -17.06 8.40
C ILE A 332 20.02 -16.07 9.23
N LYS A 333 18.87 -16.49 9.71
CA LYS A 333 18.07 -15.68 10.63
C LYS A 333 18.84 -15.50 11.94
N GLY A 334 19.17 -14.24 12.26
CA GLY A 334 20.02 -13.91 13.40
C GLY A 334 21.51 -13.91 13.09
N TYR A 335 21.92 -13.79 11.83
CA TYR A 335 23.32 -13.74 11.43
C TYR A 335 24.15 -12.76 12.28
N GLY A 336 25.30 -13.22 12.76
CA GLY A 336 26.21 -12.43 13.59
C GLY A 336 25.73 -12.21 15.03
N LEU A 337 24.57 -12.76 15.42
CA LEU A 337 24.03 -12.67 16.78
C LEU A 337 24.12 -14.01 17.53
N PRO A 338 24.15 -14.00 18.88
CA PRO A 338 24.07 -15.22 19.68
C PRO A 338 22.81 -16.07 19.47
N LEU A 339 21.82 -15.54 18.73
CA LEU A 339 20.55 -16.19 18.39
C LEU A 339 20.54 -16.81 16.98
N ALA A 340 21.68 -16.78 16.27
CA ALA A 340 21.77 -17.24 14.88
C ALA A 340 21.29 -18.70 14.74
N GLY A 341 20.35 -18.95 13.85
CA GLY A 341 19.82 -20.28 13.56
C GLY A 341 18.86 -20.86 14.61
N HIS A 342 18.67 -20.26 15.79
CA HIS A 342 17.75 -20.80 16.78
C HIS A 342 16.29 -20.73 16.30
N LYS A 343 15.53 -21.82 16.45
CA LYS A 343 14.15 -21.92 15.94
C LYS A 343 13.19 -20.87 16.50
N ASP A 344 13.40 -20.46 17.77
CA ASP A 344 12.53 -19.51 18.49
C ASP A 344 13.06 -18.07 18.41
N ASN A 345 13.93 -17.74 17.45
CA ASN A 345 14.60 -16.45 17.41
C ASN A 345 13.74 -15.31 16.81
N HIS A 346 12.55 -15.59 16.25
CA HIS A 346 11.74 -14.56 15.58
C HIS A 346 11.39 -13.38 16.51
N ALA A 347 10.80 -13.67 17.66
CA ALA A 347 10.44 -12.68 18.68
C ALA A 347 11.41 -12.69 19.87
N GLY A 348 12.47 -13.52 19.80
CA GLY A 348 13.52 -13.63 20.80
C GLY A 348 14.34 -12.34 20.89
N LEU A 349 14.64 -11.93 22.13
CA LEU A 349 15.54 -10.81 22.41
C LEU A 349 16.78 -11.32 23.09
N MET A 350 17.94 -10.77 22.75
CA MET A 350 19.17 -11.04 23.49
C MET A 350 19.03 -10.58 24.94
N SER A 351 19.48 -11.40 25.87
CA SER A 351 19.67 -11.00 27.27
C SER A 351 20.74 -9.88 27.37
N PRO A 352 20.74 -9.10 28.45
CA PRO A 352 21.81 -8.12 28.70
C PRO A 352 23.22 -8.72 28.61
N ALA A 353 23.40 -9.94 29.10
CA ALA A 353 24.68 -10.65 29.06
C ALA A 353 25.09 -11.02 27.61
N GLN A 354 24.15 -11.49 26.81
CA GLN A 354 24.39 -11.78 25.38
C GLN A 354 24.73 -10.54 24.61
N LEU A 355 24.06 -9.40 24.87
CA LEU A 355 24.37 -8.14 24.22
C LEU A 355 25.76 -7.63 24.62
N GLU A 356 26.13 -7.76 25.90
CA GLU A 356 27.46 -7.38 26.37
C GLU A 356 28.56 -8.22 25.71
N SER A 357 28.35 -9.53 25.58
CA SER A 357 29.24 -10.40 24.82
C SER A 357 29.38 -9.96 23.35
N LEU A 358 28.27 -9.62 22.72
CA LEU A 358 28.27 -9.08 21.35
C LEU A 358 29.02 -7.73 21.28
N ARG A 359 28.81 -6.84 22.27
CA ARG A 359 29.52 -5.55 22.33
C ARG A 359 31.05 -5.75 22.36
N ALA A 360 31.49 -6.68 23.24
CA ALA A 360 32.89 -6.98 23.36
C ALA A 360 33.48 -7.62 22.10
N SER A 361 32.77 -8.57 21.45
CA SER A 361 33.22 -9.23 20.22
C SER A 361 33.33 -8.27 19.04
N LEU A 362 32.50 -7.23 19.00
CA LEU A 362 32.52 -6.18 17.99
C LEU A 362 33.45 -5.01 18.36
N GLY A 363 34.18 -5.11 19.47
CA GLY A 363 35.15 -4.09 19.90
C GLY A 363 34.54 -2.73 20.23
N VAL A 364 33.23 -2.64 20.52
CA VAL A 364 32.58 -1.38 20.85
C VAL A 364 32.87 -0.99 22.28
N PRO A 365 33.53 0.18 22.56
CA PRO A 365 33.86 0.58 23.92
C PRO A 365 32.60 0.89 24.75
N GLU A 366 32.66 0.60 26.05
CA GLU A 366 31.61 0.95 27.00
C GLU A 366 31.42 2.49 27.05
N GLY A 367 30.18 2.94 27.10
CA GLY A 367 29.80 4.36 27.06
C GLY A 367 29.83 4.99 25.66
N ARG A 368 30.22 4.24 24.62
CA ARG A 368 30.26 4.70 23.23
C ARG A 368 29.35 3.87 22.30
N GLU A 369 28.32 3.27 22.85
CA GLU A 369 27.43 2.33 22.15
C GLU A 369 26.74 2.98 20.94
N TRP A 370 26.40 4.25 21.04
CA TRP A 370 25.76 5.02 19.97
C TRP A 370 26.74 5.73 19.01
N ASP A 371 28.03 5.67 19.30
CA ASP A 371 29.04 6.29 18.44
C ASP A 371 29.07 5.58 17.07
N LYS A 372 29.06 6.38 16.00
CA LYS A 372 28.99 5.85 14.63
C LYS A 372 30.22 5.04 14.22
N PHE A 373 31.37 5.34 14.78
CA PHE A 373 32.67 4.82 14.33
C PHE A 373 33.42 4.04 15.41
N ALA A 374 32.98 4.10 16.66
CA ALA A 374 33.62 3.34 17.75
C ALA A 374 33.52 1.82 17.50
N GLY A 375 34.61 1.10 17.68
CA GLY A 375 34.71 -0.34 17.44
C GLY A 375 34.98 -0.76 15.98
N LEU A 376 35.12 0.19 15.04
CA LEU A 376 35.51 -0.15 13.68
C LEU A 376 37.01 -0.46 13.60
N GLU A 377 37.36 -1.47 12.82
CA GLU A 377 38.73 -1.87 12.49
C GLU A 377 39.36 -1.00 11.37
N THR A 378 38.58 -0.08 10.81
CA THR A 378 38.96 0.81 9.71
C THR A 378 39.19 2.23 10.18
N ASP A 379 40.02 2.99 9.45
CA ASP A 379 40.24 4.40 9.75
C ASP A 379 38.93 5.20 9.64
N GLU A 380 38.67 6.02 10.65
CA GLU A 380 37.44 6.79 10.77
C GLU A 380 37.26 7.79 9.60
N ALA A 381 38.33 8.46 9.19
CA ALA A 381 38.28 9.46 8.11
C ALA A 381 38.01 8.78 6.76
N VAL A 382 38.63 7.61 6.52
CA VAL A 382 38.40 6.80 5.32
C VAL A 382 36.97 6.28 5.29
N THR A 383 36.46 5.77 6.42
CA THR A 383 35.09 5.26 6.49
C THR A 383 34.05 6.36 6.31
N LYS A 384 34.28 7.55 6.89
CA LYS A 384 33.42 8.73 6.65
C LYS A 384 33.39 9.13 5.19
N ALA A 385 34.56 9.15 4.54
CA ALA A 385 34.65 9.49 3.12
C ALA A 385 33.90 8.45 2.25
N PHE A 386 34.04 7.16 2.56
CA PHE A 386 33.33 6.08 1.87
C PHE A 386 31.81 6.25 1.98
N ILE A 387 31.28 6.47 3.19
CA ILE A 387 29.84 6.71 3.40
C ILE A 387 29.37 7.96 2.64
N ALA A 388 30.14 9.05 2.68
CA ALA A 388 29.79 10.30 2.01
C ALA A 388 29.75 10.16 0.48
N ASN A 389 30.58 9.30 -0.08
CA ASN A 389 30.67 9.02 -1.52
C ASN A 389 29.72 7.90 -2.00
N ALA A 390 28.98 7.25 -1.10
CA ALA A 390 27.99 6.26 -1.50
C ALA A 390 26.98 6.86 -2.51
N PRO A 391 26.68 6.20 -3.63
CA PRO A 391 25.84 6.79 -4.69
C PRO A 391 24.45 7.21 -4.19
N TYR A 392 23.90 6.49 -3.22
CA TYR A 392 22.64 6.83 -2.55
C TYR A 392 22.68 8.21 -1.86
N GLN A 393 23.85 8.70 -1.42
CA GLN A 393 23.97 10.00 -0.75
C GLN A 393 23.65 11.18 -1.67
N ALA A 394 23.73 11.02 -2.98
CA ALA A 394 23.33 12.05 -3.95
C ALA A 394 21.80 12.29 -3.98
N ARG A 395 21.02 11.45 -3.30
CA ARG A 395 19.57 11.53 -3.24
C ARG A 395 19.08 12.84 -2.64
N LYS A 396 18.22 13.52 -3.40
CA LYS A 396 17.60 14.78 -2.99
C LYS A 396 16.29 14.48 -2.23
N LYS A 397 15.93 15.38 -1.31
CA LYS A 397 14.59 15.33 -0.69
C LYS A 397 13.52 15.52 -1.75
N PRO A 398 12.33 14.89 -1.57
CA PRO A 398 11.20 15.12 -2.45
C PRO A 398 10.92 16.62 -2.62
N ALA A 399 10.54 17.04 -3.82
CA ALA A 399 10.11 18.40 -4.09
C ALA A 399 8.87 18.74 -3.24
N LYS A 400 8.69 20.04 -2.95
CA LYS A 400 7.43 20.47 -2.34
C LYS A 400 6.29 20.26 -3.33
N PRO A 401 5.06 19.94 -2.85
CA PRO A 401 3.91 19.82 -3.73
C PRO A 401 3.72 21.07 -4.59
N GLY A 402 3.39 20.84 -5.86
CA GLY A 402 3.07 21.90 -6.80
C GLY A 402 1.71 22.57 -6.51
N PRO A 403 1.33 23.60 -7.27
CA PRO A 403 0.02 24.24 -7.14
C PRO A 403 -1.11 23.26 -7.44
N VAL A 404 -2.30 23.53 -6.90
CA VAL A 404 -3.51 22.78 -7.23
C VAL A 404 -3.83 22.96 -8.71
N ILE A 405 -4.12 21.87 -9.40
CA ILE A 405 -4.66 21.88 -10.75
C ILE A 405 -6.15 22.13 -10.61
N GLU A 406 -6.61 23.29 -11.04
CA GLU A 406 -8.02 23.68 -10.94
C GLU A 406 -8.90 22.78 -11.82
N ALA A 407 -10.03 22.36 -11.28
CA ALA A 407 -11.03 21.65 -12.07
C ALA A 407 -11.77 22.65 -12.97
N PRO A 408 -11.94 22.35 -14.28
CA PRO A 408 -12.82 23.14 -15.11
C PRO A 408 -14.27 23.02 -14.58
N GLU A 409 -15.14 23.93 -14.98
CA GLU A 409 -16.57 23.77 -14.67
C GLU A 409 -17.08 22.46 -15.29
N ILE A 410 -17.55 21.54 -14.44
CA ILE A 410 -18.12 20.27 -14.86
C ILE A 410 -19.62 20.44 -15.02
N ALA A 411 -20.08 20.50 -16.27
CA ALA A 411 -21.49 20.54 -16.58
C ALA A 411 -22.16 19.19 -16.25
N ALA A 412 -23.29 19.24 -15.57
CA ALA A 412 -24.12 18.06 -15.38
C ALA A 412 -24.71 17.61 -16.73
N PRO A 413 -24.76 16.30 -17.02
CA PRO A 413 -25.52 15.81 -18.18
C PRO A 413 -27.02 16.16 -18.05
N THR A 414 -27.66 16.44 -19.19
CA THR A 414 -29.00 17.06 -19.26
C THR A 414 -30.12 16.08 -19.65
N ASP A 415 -29.88 14.77 -19.57
CA ASP A 415 -30.93 13.77 -19.84
C ASP A 415 -31.99 13.78 -18.74
N ASP A 416 -33.26 13.70 -19.08
CA ASP A 416 -34.37 13.76 -18.16
C ASP A 416 -34.37 12.55 -17.18
N GLN A 417 -33.92 11.39 -17.67
CA GLN A 417 -33.74 10.18 -16.88
C GLN A 417 -32.32 9.63 -17.07
N GLN A 418 -31.58 9.50 -15.97
CA GLN A 418 -30.27 8.89 -15.99
C GLN A 418 -29.84 8.39 -14.61
N SER A 419 -28.93 7.42 -14.57
CA SER A 419 -28.28 6.96 -13.36
C SER A 419 -27.02 7.80 -13.07
N THR A 420 -26.57 7.75 -11.82
CA THR A 420 -25.30 8.40 -11.45
C THR A 420 -24.09 7.74 -12.15
N GLN A 421 -24.14 6.44 -12.45
CA GLN A 421 -23.15 5.75 -13.27
C GLN A 421 -23.12 6.28 -14.71
N GLU A 422 -24.30 6.43 -15.35
CA GLU A 422 -24.36 7.01 -16.71
C GLU A 422 -23.86 8.44 -16.73
N ALA A 423 -24.23 9.24 -15.73
CA ALA A 423 -23.75 10.61 -15.59
C ALA A 423 -22.22 10.67 -15.42
N PHE A 424 -21.63 9.77 -14.61
CA PHE A 424 -20.18 9.65 -14.46
C PHE A 424 -19.50 9.39 -15.81
N GLY A 425 -19.98 8.41 -16.58
CA GLY A 425 -19.42 8.09 -17.88
C GLY A 425 -19.47 9.27 -18.87
N LYS A 426 -20.60 10.01 -18.88
CA LYS A 426 -20.76 11.22 -19.71
C LYS A 426 -19.83 12.36 -19.29
N ILE A 427 -19.67 12.58 -17.98
CA ILE A 427 -18.74 13.56 -17.42
C ILE A 427 -17.30 13.21 -17.84
N MET A 428 -16.88 11.96 -17.62
CA MET A 428 -15.53 11.50 -17.99
C MET A 428 -15.30 11.61 -19.51
N PHE A 429 -16.29 11.28 -20.33
CA PHE A 429 -16.22 11.47 -21.78
C PHE A 429 -16.05 12.94 -22.17
N ALA A 430 -16.77 13.84 -21.52
CA ALA A 430 -16.68 15.28 -21.76
C ALA A 430 -15.30 15.82 -21.36
N LEU A 431 -14.79 15.45 -20.19
CA LEU A 431 -13.42 15.76 -19.76
C LEU A 431 -12.39 15.21 -20.74
N GLY A 432 -12.59 13.99 -21.25
CA GLY A 432 -11.70 13.35 -22.21
C GLY A 432 -11.61 14.06 -23.57
N LYS A 433 -12.59 14.88 -23.94
CA LYS A 433 -12.58 15.71 -25.15
C LYS A 433 -11.78 17.01 -24.97
N GLY A 434 -11.65 17.50 -23.73
CA GLY A 434 -10.97 18.76 -23.42
C GLY A 434 -9.45 18.61 -23.35
N ASP A 435 -8.76 19.74 -23.52
CA ASP A 435 -7.29 19.85 -23.41
C ASP A 435 -6.89 20.60 -22.13
N SER A 436 -7.70 20.47 -21.06
CA SER A 436 -7.37 21.08 -19.77
C SER A 436 -6.23 20.33 -19.09
N THR A 437 -5.43 21.04 -18.30
CA THR A 437 -4.38 20.44 -17.49
C THR A 437 -4.91 19.31 -16.61
N LEU A 438 -6.13 19.43 -16.07
CA LEU A 438 -6.77 18.34 -15.32
C LEU A 438 -6.95 17.10 -16.20
N ALA A 439 -7.50 17.24 -17.40
CA ALA A 439 -7.73 16.12 -18.31
C ALA A 439 -6.43 15.43 -18.74
N GLU A 440 -5.33 16.17 -18.89
CA GLU A 440 -4.01 15.62 -19.18
C GLU A 440 -3.44 14.81 -18.02
N ARG A 441 -3.78 15.17 -16.76
CA ARG A 441 -3.24 14.54 -15.56
C ARG A 441 -4.14 13.43 -15.00
N ILE A 442 -5.37 13.29 -15.48
CA ILE A 442 -6.23 12.16 -15.11
C ILE A 442 -5.65 10.86 -15.68
N VAL A 443 -5.45 9.89 -14.80
CA VAL A 443 -5.10 8.51 -15.15
C VAL A 443 -6.20 7.62 -14.61
N THR A 444 -6.83 6.85 -15.48
CA THR A 444 -7.88 5.92 -15.06
C THR A 444 -7.38 4.49 -15.00
N THR A 445 -7.98 3.68 -14.13
CA THR A 445 -7.68 2.25 -14.03
C THR A 445 -8.90 1.47 -13.58
N SER A 446 -8.96 0.19 -13.93
CA SER A 446 -10.09 -0.69 -13.63
C SER A 446 -9.63 -2.16 -13.62
N PRO A 447 -10.17 -3.02 -12.73
CA PRO A 447 -9.87 -4.44 -12.70
C PRO A 447 -10.80 -5.23 -13.64
N ASP A 448 -10.63 -5.06 -14.95
CA ASP A 448 -11.42 -5.73 -16.03
C ASP A 448 -12.95 -5.41 -16.02
N VAL A 449 -13.30 -4.23 -15.49
CA VAL A 449 -14.71 -3.78 -15.43
C VAL A 449 -14.91 -2.40 -16.09
N THR A 450 -14.00 -1.98 -16.94
CA THR A 450 -14.00 -0.66 -17.61
C THR A 450 -15.31 -0.36 -18.36
N SER A 451 -15.84 -1.32 -19.10
CA SER A 451 -17.10 -1.14 -19.83
C SER A 451 -18.32 -1.12 -18.91
N SER A 452 -18.39 -2.04 -17.96
CA SER A 452 -19.54 -2.18 -17.05
C SER A 452 -19.60 -1.06 -16.01
N THR A 453 -18.49 -0.36 -15.75
CA THR A 453 -18.42 0.85 -14.91
C THR A 453 -18.55 2.14 -15.72
N ASN A 454 -18.87 2.03 -17.00
CA ASN A 454 -19.16 3.15 -17.92
C ASN A 454 -17.95 4.07 -18.24
N LEU A 455 -16.72 3.55 -18.14
CA LEU A 455 -15.49 4.27 -18.52
C LEU A 455 -15.14 4.18 -20.02
N SER A 456 -15.82 3.34 -20.81
CA SER A 456 -15.51 3.13 -22.25
C SER A 456 -15.41 4.41 -23.04
N GLY A 457 -16.26 5.42 -22.74
CA GLY A 457 -16.23 6.72 -23.40
C GLY A 457 -14.92 7.49 -23.18
N TRP A 458 -14.38 7.46 -22.00
CA TRP A 458 -13.07 8.01 -21.67
C TRP A 458 -11.95 7.27 -22.41
N VAL A 459 -11.94 5.92 -22.33
CA VAL A 459 -10.90 5.08 -22.94
C VAL A 459 -10.89 5.21 -24.47
N ASN A 460 -12.07 5.33 -25.11
CA ASN A 460 -12.18 5.61 -26.53
C ASN A 460 -11.48 6.93 -26.93
N ARG A 461 -11.36 7.89 -26.03
CA ARG A 461 -10.70 9.19 -26.25
C ARG A 461 -9.25 9.20 -25.84
N ARG A 462 -8.97 8.66 -24.65
CA ARG A 462 -7.68 8.78 -23.97
C ARG A 462 -6.82 7.53 -24.06
N LYS A 463 -7.31 6.45 -24.70
CA LYS A 463 -6.60 5.21 -25.04
C LYS A 463 -6.17 4.39 -23.82
N LEU A 464 -5.85 3.14 -24.08
CA LEU A 464 -5.19 2.24 -23.14
C LEU A 464 -3.67 2.50 -23.13
N TYR A 465 -3.08 2.55 -21.95
CA TYR A 465 -1.64 2.64 -21.80
C TYR A 465 -0.98 1.29 -22.09
N ALA A 466 0.08 1.32 -22.84
CA ALA A 466 1.01 0.21 -23.07
C ALA A 466 2.36 0.80 -23.52
N LEU A 467 3.46 0.11 -23.21
CA LEU A 467 4.81 0.55 -23.59
C LEU A 467 5.02 0.69 -25.10
N GLU A 468 4.24 -0.02 -25.90
CA GLU A 468 4.30 -0.02 -27.36
C GLU A 468 2.91 0.14 -27.98
N ASN A 469 2.86 0.66 -29.20
CA ASN A 469 1.62 0.70 -29.96
C ASN A 469 1.21 -0.71 -30.37
N VAL A 470 0.00 -1.11 -30.01
CA VAL A 470 -0.58 -2.42 -30.36
C VAL A 470 -1.62 -2.23 -31.45
N ALA A 471 -1.51 -3.02 -32.53
CA ALA A 471 -2.45 -3.01 -33.64
C ALA A 471 -3.85 -3.52 -33.21
N ASP A 472 -4.89 -2.82 -33.64
CA ASP A 472 -6.27 -3.27 -33.46
C ASP A 472 -6.73 -4.05 -34.70
N VAL A 473 -6.66 -5.38 -34.62
CA VAL A 473 -7.02 -6.30 -35.71
C VAL A 473 -8.52 -6.18 -36.10
N PHE A 474 -9.42 -5.89 -35.15
CA PHE A 474 -10.85 -5.70 -35.42
C PHE A 474 -11.06 -4.47 -36.31
N LYS A 475 -10.39 -3.35 -35.97
CA LYS A 475 -10.41 -2.11 -36.76
C LYS A 475 -9.79 -2.34 -38.13
N ASP A 476 -8.64 -3.01 -38.21
CA ASP A 476 -7.96 -3.28 -39.49
C ASP A 476 -8.83 -4.16 -40.41
N ARG A 477 -9.57 -5.08 -39.83
CA ARG A 477 -10.52 -5.92 -40.55
C ARG A 477 -11.91 -5.31 -40.71
N ARG A 478 -12.10 -4.07 -40.28
CA ARG A 478 -13.37 -3.31 -40.36
C ARG A 478 -14.55 -4.03 -39.69
N ILE A 479 -14.27 -4.75 -38.58
CA ILE A 479 -15.31 -5.41 -37.76
C ILE A 479 -15.91 -4.31 -36.87
N PRO A 480 -17.24 -4.06 -36.89
CA PRO A 480 -17.85 -3.08 -36.02
C PRO A 480 -17.66 -3.42 -34.53
N SER A 481 -17.24 -2.44 -33.75
CA SER A 481 -17.15 -2.56 -32.30
C SER A 481 -17.48 -1.22 -31.65
N ALA A 482 -18.21 -1.25 -30.54
CA ALA A 482 -18.43 -0.07 -29.70
C ALA A 482 -17.16 0.32 -28.94
N GLN A 483 -16.26 -0.63 -28.70
CA GLN A 483 -14.94 -0.42 -28.11
C GLN A 483 -13.95 -0.15 -29.24
N ILE A 484 -13.55 1.11 -29.39
CA ILE A 484 -12.54 1.54 -30.34
C ILE A 484 -11.21 1.84 -29.65
N TRP A 485 -10.91 1.06 -28.61
CA TRP A 485 -9.74 1.24 -27.76
C TRP A 485 -8.46 0.97 -28.54
N THR A 486 -7.56 1.92 -28.52
CA THR A 486 -6.20 1.74 -29.02
C THR A 486 -5.23 1.67 -27.85
N LYS A 487 -4.12 0.96 -28.01
CA LYS A 487 -3.09 0.80 -26.97
C LYS A 487 -1.80 1.47 -27.41
N GLY A 488 -1.14 2.18 -26.48
CA GLY A 488 0.18 2.76 -26.72
C GLY A 488 0.65 3.68 -25.60
N PRO A 489 1.87 4.25 -25.72
CA PRO A 489 2.51 5.03 -24.65
C PRO A 489 1.76 6.30 -24.25
N SER A 490 0.93 6.85 -25.15
CA SER A 490 0.11 8.03 -24.86
C SER A 490 -1.24 7.73 -24.21
N GLY A 491 -1.51 6.47 -23.85
CA GLY A 491 -2.76 6.07 -23.22
C GLY A 491 -2.87 6.59 -21.79
N GLN A 492 -4.09 6.96 -21.36
CA GLN A 492 -4.37 7.44 -20.01
C GLN A 492 -5.24 6.48 -19.20
N HIS A 493 -5.42 5.25 -19.67
CA HIS A 493 -6.10 4.18 -18.93
C HIS A 493 -5.18 2.97 -18.80
N ILE A 494 -4.93 2.54 -17.56
CA ILE A 494 -4.19 1.34 -17.26
C ILE A 494 -5.20 0.25 -16.91
N GLU A 495 -5.42 -0.67 -17.86
CA GLU A 495 -6.34 -1.80 -17.65
C GLU A 495 -5.64 -2.90 -16.86
N LEU A 496 -6.25 -3.36 -15.78
CA LEU A 496 -5.77 -4.46 -14.96
C LEU A 496 -6.55 -5.74 -15.26
N GLY A 497 -6.04 -6.88 -14.80
CA GLY A 497 -6.83 -8.09 -14.70
C GLY A 497 -7.88 -8.00 -13.58
N ILE A 498 -8.65 -9.09 -13.37
CA ILE A 498 -9.64 -9.21 -12.28
C ILE A 498 -8.87 -9.31 -10.96
N ALA A 499 -8.42 -8.17 -10.44
CA ALA A 499 -7.47 -8.09 -9.34
C ALA A 499 -7.64 -6.77 -8.56
N GLU A 500 -8.47 -6.76 -7.54
CA GLU A 500 -8.79 -5.56 -6.77
C GLU A 500 -7.63 -5.12 -5.85
N ASN A 501 -6.79 -6.05 -5.37
CA ASN A 501 -5.56 -5.69 -4.68
C ASN A 501 -4.61 -4.89 -5.58
N ASN A 502 -4.47 -5.31 -6.84
CA ASN A 502 -3.68 -4.59 -7.83
C ASN A 502 -4.24 -3.20 -8.11
N LEU A 503 -5.59 -3.06 -8.18
CA LEU A 503 -6.25 -1.77 -8.36
C LEU A 503 -5.81 -0.78 -7.27
N PHE A 504 -5.94 -1.16 -6.00
CA PHE A 504 -5.60 -0.26 -4.90
C PHE A 504 -4.10 -0.03 -4.77
N SER A 505 -3.28 -1.04 -5.07
CA SER A 505 -1.83 -0.90 -5.11
C SER A 505 -1.39 0.08 -6.19
N LEU A 506 -1.94 -0.02 -7.40
CA LEU A 506 -1.67 0.92 -8.49
C LEU A 506 -2.17 2.33 -8.17
N LEU A 507 -3.41 2.48 -7.68
CA LEU A 507 -3.97 3.77 -7.27
C LEU A 507 -3.10 4.43 -6.19
N GLY A 508 -2.56 3.63 -5.27
CA GLY A 508 -1.61 4.09 -4.26
C GLY A 508 -0.36 4.71 -4.89
N GLN A 509 0.27 4.03 -5.85
CA GLN A 509 1.49 4.52 -6.48
C GLN A 509 1.22 5.70 -7.43
N LEU A 510 0.13 5.69 -8.18
CA LEU A 510 -0.32 6.84 -8.97
C LEU A 510 -0.56 8.07 -8.09
N GLY A 511 -1.22 7.87 -6.94
CA GLY A 511 -1.50 8.94 -5.98
C GLY A 511 -0.27 9.49 -5.25
N LEU A 512 0.84 8.73 -5.23
CA LEU A 512 2.13 9.13 -4.68
C LEU A 512 3.11 9.66 -5.74
N SER A 513 2.73 9.72 -7.01
CA SER A 513 3.60 10.06 -8.14
C SER A 513 4.31 11.42 -7.98
N GLU A 514 3.65 12.41 -7.39
CA GLU A 514 4.27 13.72 -7.11
C GLU A 514 5.42 13.61 -6.10
N ARG A 515 5.26 12.79 -5.07
CA ARG A 515 6.30 12.53 -4.08
C ARG A 515 7.46 11.71 -4.68
N GLN A 516 7.13 10.70 -5.48
CA GLN A 516 8.10 9.75 -6.01
C GLN A 516 8.86 10.31 -7.23
N PHE A 517 8.17 11.02 -8.11
CA PHE A 517 8.67 11.43 -9.43
C PHE A 517 8.57 12.94 -9.70
N GLY A 518 8.05 13.72 -8.75
CA GLY A 518 7.87 15.17 -8.93
C GLY A 518 6.72 15.56 -9.87
N THR A 519 5.91 14.60 -10.31
CA THR A 519 4.81 14.79 -11.24
C THR A 519 3.49 14.42 -10.59
N ARG A 520 2.56 15.38 -10.47
CA ARG A 520 1.23 15.12 -9.95
C ARG A 520 0.35 14.46 -11.01
N LEU A 521 -0.20 13.30 -10.66
CA LEU A 521 -1.27 12.63 -11.39
C LEU A 521 -2.58 12.75 -10.60
N ILE A 522 -3.70 12.60 -11.32
CA ILE A 522 -5.06 12.59 -10.76
C ILE A 522 -5.67 11.21 -11.03
N PRO A 523 -5.42 10.22 -10.16
CA PRO A 523 -5.87 8.86 -10.40
C PRO A 523 -7.38 8.74 -10.19
N VAL A 524 -8.05 8.00 -11.08
CA VAL A 524 -9.46 7.62 -10.97
C VAL A 524 -9.57 6.12 -11.20
N GLY A 525 -9.92 5.37 -10.15
CA GLY A 525 -10.16 3.92 -10.24
C GLY A 525 -11.63 3.59 -10.23
N THR A 526 -12.05 2.58 -11.00
CA THR A 526 -13.43 2.10 -10.97
C THR A 526 -13.47 0.62 -10.58
N LEU A 527 -14.48 0.22 -9.81
CA LEU A 527 -14.74 -1.17 -9.44
C LEU A 527 -16.23 -1.35 -9.10
N TYR A 528 -16.68 -2.58 -9.00
CA TYR A 528 -17.99 -2.87 -8.41
C TYR A 528 -17.93 -2.69 -6.88
N ASP A 529 -18.90 -1.98 -6.34
CA ASP A 529 -18.93 -1.56 -4.93
C ASP A 529 -18.65 -2.68 -3.90
N PRO A 530 -19.21 -3.88 -3.99
CA PRO A 530 -18.93 -4.95 -3.02
C PRO A 530 -17.47 -5.39 -3.01
N PHE A 531 -16.75 -5.22 -4.12
CA PHE A 531 -15.39 -5.70 -4.25
C PHE A 531 -14.32 -4.78 -3.65
N ILE A 532 -14.73 -3.63 -3.07
CA ILE A 532 -13.86 -2.86 -2.18
C ILE A 532 -13.29 -3.75 -1.05
N ALA A 533 -14.09 -4.72 -0.59
CA ALA A 533 -13.69 -5.65 0.45
C ALA A 533 -12.54 -6.59 0.04
N ARG A 534 -12.39 -6.91 -1.26
CA ARG A 534 -11.30 -7.76 -1.76
C ARG A 534 -9.92 -7.13 -1.67
N GLY A 535 -9.85 -5.80 -1.79
CA GLY A 535 -8.59 -5.07 -1.75
C GLY A 535 -8.47 -4.16 -0.53
N LEU A 536 -9.18 -4.44 0.56
CA LEU A 536 -9.27 -3.53 1.70
C LEU A 536 -7.92 -3.28 2.38
N ASP A 537 -7.03 -4.27 2.45
CA ASP A 537 -5.69 -4.08 2.99
C ASP A 537 -4.85 -3.15 2.09
N ALA A 538 -4.87 -3.37 0.77
CA ALA A 538 -4.19 -2.52 -0.18
C ALA A 538 -4.74 -1.08 -0.18
N LEU A 539 -6.06 -0.91 -0.07
CA LEU A 539 -6.70 0.39 0.11
C LEU A 539 -6.20 1.08 1.39
N ASN A 540 -6.23 0.37 2.52
CA ASN A 540 -5.77 0.90 3.81
C ASN A 540 -4.30 1.36 3.74
N TYR A 541 -3.42 0.56 3.10
CA TYR A 541 -2.01 0.91 2.95
C TYR A 541 -1.78 2.07 1.98
N ALA A 542 -2.52 2.15 0.88
CA ALA A 542 -2.48 3.31 -0.02
C ALA A 542 -2.81 4.62 0.74
N LEU A 543 -3.88 4.59 1.55
CA LEU A 543 -4.31 5.73 2.35
C LEU A 543 -3.34 6.05 3.51
N TYR A 544 -2.79 5.02 4.18
CA TYR A 544 -1.79 5.17 5.23
C TYR A 544 -0.51 5.84 4.73
N GLN A 545 -0.12 5.59 3.48
CA GLN A 545 1.00 6.24 2.81
C GLN A 545 0.69 7.67 2.37
N GLY A 546 -0.56 8.10 2.48
CA GLY A 546 -1.01 9.43 2.07
C GLY A 546 -1.27 9.57 0.57
N ALA A 547 -1.50 8.47 -0.14
CA ALA A 547 -1.91 8.50 -1.54
C ALA A 547 -3.24 9.23 -1.73
N ARG A 548 -3.43 9.86 -2.89
CA ARG A 548 -4.60 10.66 -3.23
C ARG A 548 -5.16 10.19 -4.57
N PHE A 549 -6.40 9.67 -4.55
CA PHE A 549 -7.10 9.17 -5.73
C PHE A 549 -8.60 9.25 -5.55
N MET A 550 -9.34 9.22 -6.64
CA MET A 550 -10.78 9.08 -6.68
C MET A 550 -11.13 7.61 -6.97
N LEU A 551 -11.87 6.98 -6.08
CA LEU A 551 -12.41 5.65 -6.24
C LEU A 551 -13.89 5.78 -6.60
N VAL A 552 -14.30 5.22 -7.74
CA VAL A 552 -15.70 5.20 -8.19
C VAL A 552 -16.22 3.77 -8.13
N ALA A 553 -17.03 3.50 -7.12
CA ALA A 553 -17.61 2.19 -6.91
C ALA A 553 -19.02 2.14 -7.53
N THR A 554 -19.11 1.36 -8.59
CA THR A 554 -20.34 1.27 -9.41
C THR A 554 -20.33 -0.01 -10.25
N PRO A 555 -21.48 -0.73 -10.35
CA PRO A 555 -22.75 -0.53 -9.64
C PRO A 555 -22.66 -0.75 -8.14
N SER A 556 -23.65 -0.28 -7.38
CA SER A 556 -23.69 -0.40 -5.92
C SER A 556 -25.05 -0.90 -5.39
N GLY A 557 -25.03 -1.47 -4.18
CA GLY A 557 -26.21 -1.81 -3.40
C GLY A 557 -27.19 -2.77 -4.09
N ILE A 558 -28.45 -2.56 -3.85
CA ILE A 558 -29.55 -3.36 -4.41
C ILE A 558 -29.65 -3.23 -5.93
N THR A 559 -29.08 -2.17 -6.54
CA THR A 559 -29.05 -2.02 -8.00
C THR A 559 -28.26 -3.11 -8.73
N LEU A 560 -27.49 -3.91 -7.99
CA LEU A 560 -26.87 -5.15 -8.45
C LEU A 560 -27.80 -6.39 -8.33
N GLY A 561 -29.10 -6.20 -8.08
CA GLY A 561 -30.08 -7.27 -7.94
C GLY A 561 -30.09 -8.29 -9.07
N PRO A 562 -30.06 -7.89 -10.36
CA PRO A 562 -30.01 -8.83 -11.47
C PRO A 562 -28.78 -9.74 -11.49
N GLU A 563 -27.66 -9.29 -10.93
CA GLU A 563 -26.39 -10.04 -10.85
C GLU A 563 -26.33 -10.98 -9.63
N GLY A 564 -27.32 -10.92 -8.76
CA GLY A 564 -27.49 -11.83 -7.62
C GLY A 564 -27.04 -11.25 -6.29
N GLY A 565 -27.44 -11.95 -5.23
CA GLY A 565 -27.29 -11.47 -3.86
C GLY A 565 -25.85 -11.27 -3.38
N ALA A 566 -24.91 -12.05 -3.92
CA ALA A 566 -23.49 -11.93 -3.58
C ALA A 566 -22.83 -10.64 -4.08
N HIS A 567 -23.44 -9.96 -5.05
CA HIS A 567 -22.93 -8.69 -5.60
C HIS A 567 -23.56 -7.45 -4.95
N GLN A 568 -24.57 -7.61 -4.11
CA GLN A 568 -25.23 -6.51 -3.42
C GLN A 568 -24.42 -6.10 -2.19
N SER A 569 -23.90 -4.86 -2.20
CA SER A 569 -23.10 -4.35 -1.08
C SER A 569 -23.96 -3.85 0.06
N ILE A 570 -23.63 -4.23 1.29
CA ILE A 570 -24.35 -3.84 2.51
C ILE A 570 -23.52 -2.86 3.32
N ASN A 571 -22.25 -3.20 3.55
CA ASN A 571 -21.36 -2.53 4.49
C ASN A 571 -20.40 -1.49 3.82
N SER A 572 -20.37 -1.40 2.50
CA SER A 572 -19.46 -0.48 1.80
C SER A 572 -19.62 0.99 2.20
N PRO A 573 -20.83 1.54 2.48
CA PRO A 573 -20.95 2.89 3.02
C PRO A 573 -20.25 3.06 4.38
N LEU A 574 -20.31 2.04 5.25
CA LEU A 574 -19.63 2.05 6.55
C LEU A 574 -18.10 1.96 6.40
N ILE A 575 -17.59 1.19 5.43
CA ILE A 575 -16.17 1.18 5.08
C ILE A 575 -15.76 2.61 4.70
N GLY A 576 -16.51 3.29 3.83
CA GLY A 576 -16.25 4.68 3.45
C GLY A 576 -16.18 5.63 4.64
N MET A 577 -17.13 5.52 5.59
CA MET A 577 -17.20 6.36 6.78
C MET A 577 -16.09 6.08 7.80
N SER A 578 -15.66 4.82 7.93
CA SER A 578 -14.70 4.39 8.96
C SER A 578 -13.23 4.52 8.52
N GLN A 579 -12.97 4.65 7.22
CA GLN A 579 -11.62 4.60 6.66
C GLN A 579 -10.90 5.94 6.81
N PRO A 580 -9.79 6.04 7.58
CA PRO A 580 -8.97 7.25 7.63
C PRO A 580 -8.37 7.58 6.26
N GLY A 581 -8.30 8.87 5.93
CA GLY A 581 -7.72 9.32 4.66
C GLY A 581 -8.64 9.18 3.44
N LEU A 582 -9.93 8.85 3.67
CA LEU A 582 -10.96 8.72 2.65
C LEU A 582 -12.16 9.62 2.98
N VAL A 583 -12.77 10.22 1.97
CA VAL A 583 -14.08 10.88 2.05
C VAL A 583 -15.06 10.12 1.17
N SER A 584 -16.19 9.72 1.75
CA SER A 584 -17.24 8.96 1.07
C SER A 584 -18.39 9.86 0.65
N LEU A 585 -18.76 9.79 -0.63
CA LEU A 585 -19.81 10.58 -1.27
C LEU A 585 -20.81 9.66 -1.98
N GLU A 586 -22.10 9.95 -1.87
CA GLU A 586 -23.17 9.16 -2.50
C GLU A 586 -24.27 10.08 -3.07
N PRO A 587 -24.07 10.62 -4.30
CA PRO A 587 -25.05 11.48 -4.93
C PRO A 587 -26.26 10.71 -5.45
N SER A 588 -27.42 11.35 -5.47
CA SER A 588 -28.65 10.83 -6.08
C SER A 588 -28.80 11.28 -7.54
N TYR A 589 -28.42 12.49 -7.84
CA TYR A 589 -28.66 13.14 -9.13
C TYR A 589 -27.37 13.52 -9.85
N ALA A 590 -27.47 13.69 -11.19
CA ALA A 590 -26.31 14.01 -12.02
C ALA A 590 -25.70 15.38 -11.73
N ASP A 591 -26.49 16.36 -11.31
CA ASP A 591 -26.04 17.69 -10.91
C ASP A 591 -25.24 17.66 -9.59
N GLU A 592 -25.65 16.83 -8.63
CA GLU A 592 -24.90 16.57 -7.40
C GLU A 592 -23.55 15.91 -7.71
N LEU A 593 -23.56 14.88 -8.57
CA LEU A 593 -22.33 14.17 -8.98
C LEU A 593 -21.34 15.13 -9.65
N ALA A 594 -21.81 15.98 -10.57
CA ALA A 594 -20.94 16.94 -11.25
C ALA A 594 -20.24 17.89 -10.26
N VAL A 595 -20.99 18.41 -9.29
CA VAL A 595 -20.46 19.27 -8.22
C VAL A 595 -19.46 18.51 -7.35
N GLN A 596 -19.79 17.28 -6.94
CA GLN A 596 -18.92 16.46 -6.10
C GLN A 596 -17.64 16.01 -6.81
N MET A 597 -17.69 15.70 -8.10
CA MET A 597 -16.50 15.38 -8.88
C MET A 597 -15.55 16.58 -9.00
N ALA A 598 -16.06 17.77 -9.30
CA ALA A 598 -15.26 18.99 -9.34
C ALA A 598 -14.58 19.26 -7.98
N TRP A 599 -15.38 19.23 -6.92
CA TRP A 599 -14.87 19.37 -5.55
C TRP A 599 -13.84 18.30 -5.22
N GLY A 600 -14.08 17.04 -5.58
CA GLY A 600 -13.21 15.91 -5.30
C GLY A 600 -11.83 16.03 -5.96
N PHE A 601 -11.79 16.43 -7.24
CA PHE A 601 -10.53 16.67 -7.94
C PHE A 601 -9.67 17.74 -7.27
N GLU A 602 -10.28 18.80 -6.74
CA GLU A 602 -9.54 19.83 -6.00
C GLU A 602 -9.19 19.39 -4.58
N HIS A 603 -10.15 18.75 -3.87
CA HIS A 603 -9.98 18.30 -2.49
C HIS A 603 -8.76 17.37 -2.34
N MET A 604 -8.61 16.42 -3.25
CA MET A 604 -7.47 15.48 -3.24
C MET A 604 -6.10 16.17 -3.28
N GLN A 605 -6.01 17.36 -3.84
CA GLN A 605 -4.75 18.08 -4.05
C GLN A 605 -4.40 19.05 -2.92
N LYS A 606 -5.39 19.44 -2.10
CA LYS A 606 -5.22 20.47 -1.05
C LYS A 606 -4.45 19.93 0.16
N PRO A 607 -3.70 20.75 0.88
CA PRO A 607 -3.19 20.39 2.19
C PRO A 607 -4.35 19.93 3.10
N GLY A 608 -4.18 18.81 3.78
CA GLY A 608 -5.25 18.21 4.60
C GLY A 608 -6.38 17.52 3.82
N GLY A 609 -6.34 17.53 2.47
CA GLY A 609 -7.25 16.75 1.65
C GLY A 609 -7.05 15.24 1.82
N SER A 610 -7.92 14.45 1.23
CA SER A 610 -7.93 12.97 1.29
C SER A 610 -8.30 12.38 -0.05
N SER A 611 -8.21 11.07 -0.20
CA SER A 611 -8.82 10.35 -1.32
C SER A 611 -10.35 10.48 -1.24
N VAL A 612 -11.02 10.29 -2.37
CA VAL A 612 -12.47 10.41 -2.51
C VAL A 612 -13.04 9.07 -2.97
N TYR A 613 -14.10 8.61 -2.32
CA TYR A 613 -14.86 7.44 -2.69
C TYR A 613 -16.26 7.87 -3.11
N LEU A 614 -16.58 7.68 -4.41
CA LEU A 614 -17.89 7.92 -4.98
C LEU A 614 -18.64 6.60 -5.11
N ARG A 615 -19.75 6.45 -4.40
CA ARG A 615 -20.64 5.31 -4.49
C ARG A 615 -21.79 5.65 -5.45
N LEU A 616 -21.85 4.97 -6.62
CA LEU A 616 -22.77 5.30 -7.70
C LEU A 616 -23.68 4.09 -8.06
N SER A 617 -24.85 4.42 -8.56
CA SER A 617 -25.93 3.47 -8.88
C SER A 617 -26.18 3.38 -10.38
N THR A 618 -26.63 2.21 -10.84
CA THR A 618 -27.18 1.99 -12.20
C THR A 618 -28.67 2.31 -12.31
N ARG A 619 -29.36 2.55 -11.19
CA ARG A 619 -30.76 2.91 -11.21
C ARG A 619 -30.97 4.28 -11.87
N LYS A 620 -31.80 4.35 -12.91
CA LYS A 620 -32.19 5.61 -13.54
C LYS A 620 -33.20 6.35 -12.69
N LEU A 621 -32.92 7.63 -12.44
CA LEU A 621 -33.79 8.54 -11.70
C LEU A 621 -34.25 9.66 -12.65
N ASP A 622 -35.51 10.10 -12.47
CA ASP A 622 -35.99 11.37 -13.06
C ASP A 622 -35.16 12.51 -12.47
N GLN A 623 -34.53 13.29 -13.30
CA GLN A 623 -33.66 14.38 -12.87
C GLN A 623 -34.50 15.60 -12.43
N LEU A 624 -34.04 16.28 -11.39
CA LEU A 624 -34.76 17.45 -10.88
C LEU A 624 -34.60 18.64 -11.83
N PRO A 625 -35.70 19.31 -12.22
CA PRO A 625 -35.65 20.50 -13.09
C PRO A 625 -35.20 21.73 -12.27
N ARG A 626 -33.91 21.79 -11.94
CA ARG A 626 -33.33 22.85 -11.11
C ARG A 626 -31.99 23.34 -11.64
N THR A 627 -31.62 24.56 -11.25
CA THR A 627 -30.25 25.07 -11.35
C THR A 627 -29.73 25.28 -9.95
N LEU A 628 -28.64 24.62 -9.60
CA LEU A 628 -28.05 24.70 -8.26
C LEU A 628 -27.46 26.09 -7.99
N THR A 629 -27.87 26.70 -6.89
CA THR A 629 -27.25 27.92 -6.38
C THR A 629 -25.86 27.63 -5.80
N ALA A 630 -25.05 28.67 -5.59
CA ALA A 630 -23.74 28.51 -4.94
C ALA A 630 -23.86 27.93 -3.52
N GLU A 631 -24.91 28.27 -2.77
CA GLU A 631 -25.19 27.73 -1.45
C GLU A 631 -25.53 26.24 -1.53
N GLN A 632 -26.41 25.83 -2.44
CA GLN A 632 -26.74 24.42 -2.65
C GLN A 632 -25.51 23.58 -3.07
N LYS A 633 -24.66 24.13 -3.94
CA LYS A 633 -23.39 23.48 -4.30
C LYS A 633 -22.47 23.28 -3.09
N ALA A 634 -22.41 24.28 -2.20
CA ALA A 634 -21.64 24.19 -0.97
C ALA A 634 -22.22 23.15 -0.01
N ASP A 635 -23.54 23.12 0.17
CA ASP A 635 -24.25 22.17 1.01
C ASP A 635 -24.08 20.72 0.52
N ILE A 636 -24.18 20.49 -0.80
CA ILE A 636 -23.90 19.19 -1.44
C ILE A 636 -22.49 18.71 -1.10
N CYS A 637 -21.50 19.60 -1.18
CA CYS A 637 -20.11 19.28 -0.82
C CYS A 637 -19.87 19.14 0.68
N ALA A 638 -20.73 19.75 1.50
CA ALA A 638 -20.69 19.63 2.96
C ALA A 638 -21.41 18.37 3.49
N GLY A 639 -22.17 17.68 2.63
CA GLY A 639 -22.71 16.34 2.88
C GLY A 639 -24.21 16.22 2.95
N ALA A 640 -25.00 17.31 3.00
CA ALA A 640 -26.46 17.26 2.92
C ALA A 640 -27.07 18.62 2.59
N TYR A 641 -28.27 18.60 2.03
CA TYR A 641 -29.09 19.77 1.83
C TYR A 641 -30.59 19.47 1.99
N TRP A 642 -31.38 20.48 2.35
CA TRP A 642 -32.82 20.32 2.41
C TRP A 642 -33.43 20.31 1.00
N LEU A 643 -33.93 19.13 0.57
CA LEU A 643 -34.80 19.06 -0.62
C LEU A 643 -36.18 19.68 -0.34
N ARG A 644 -36.68 19.49 0.89
CA ARG A 644 -37.85 20.18 1.45
C ARG A 644 -37.51 20.59 2.88
N ALA A 645 -37.38 21.90 3.09
CA ALA A 645 -36.99 22.46 4.39
C ALA A 645 -38.04 22.22 5.48
N PRO A 646 -37.62 22.05 6.76
CA PRO A 646 -38.51 21.90 7.88
C PRO A 646 -39.26 23.20 8.17
N ARG A 647 -40.43 23.07 8.81
CA ARG A 647 -41.26 24.16 9.33
C ARG A 647 -41.35 24.04 10.84
N ARG A 648 -41.92 25.03 11.51
CA ARG A 648 -42.13 24.99 12.97
C ARG A 648 -43.05 23.86 13.45
N ASP A 649 -43.93 23.37 12.56
CA ASP A 649 -44.88 22.28 12.79
C ASP A 649 -44.37 20.93 12.21
N THR A 650 -43.12 20.83 11.82
CA THR A 650 -42.52 19.58 11.30
C THR A 650 -42.53 18.51 12.40
N ARG A 651 -43.18 17.39 12.12
CA ARG A 651 -43.20 16.19 12.99
C ARG A 651 -42.32 15.06 12.50
N GLY A 652 -42.03 15.04 11.20
CA GLY A 652 -41.17 13.99 10.61
C GLY A 652 -40.31 14.52 9.51
N VAL A 653 -39.16 13.87 9.39
CA VAL A 653 -38.17 14.13 8.36
C VAL A 653 -37.80 12.80 7.70
N ILE A 654 -37.94 12.72 6.39
CA ILE A 654 -37.35 11.61 5.64
C ILE A 654 -35.93 12.00 5.26
N VAL A 655 -34.97 11.20 5.69
CA VAL A 655 -33.53 11.37 5.41
C VAL A 655 -33.08 10.24 4.50
N TYR A 656 -32.51 10.56 3.37
CA TYR A 656 -32.13 9.52 2.41
C TYR A 656 -30.77 9.80 1.76
N THR A 657 -30.19 8.76 1.12
CA THR A 657 -29.00 8.85 0.28
C THR A 657 -29.16 8.04 -1.00
N GLY A 658 -28.49 8.46 -2.05
CA GLY A 658 -28.29 7.70 -3.30
C GLY A 658 -29.59 7.31 -4.03
N ALA A 659 -29.66 6.05 -4.44
CA ALA A 659 -30.64 5.49 -5.36
C ALA A 659 -32.08 5.41 -4.84
N LEU A 660 -32.31 5.69 -3.54
CA LEU A 660 -33.63 5.60 -2.91
C LEU A 660 -34.50 6.87 -3.03
N ALA A 661 -33.99 7.90 -3.71
CA ALA A 661 -34.74 9.14 -3.95
C ALA A 661 -36.15 8.91 -4.51
N PRO A 662 -36.43 8.03 -5.50
CA PRO A 662 -37.78 7.80 -6.01
C PRO A 662 -38.75 7.28 -4.95
N GLU A 663 -38.34 6.31 -4.13
CA GLU A 663 -39.18 5.75 -3.05
C GLU A 663 -39.53 6.82 -2.00
N VAL A 664 -38.58 7.67 -1.71
CA VAL A 664 -38.77 8.81 -0.79
C VAL A 664 -39.75 9.83 -1.36
N MET A 665 -39.62 10.15 -2.63
CA MET A 665 -40.54 11.09 -3.30
C MET A 665 -41.98 10.55 -3.37
N LEU A 666 -42.15 9.26 -3.72
CA LEU A 666 -43.46 8.60 -3.73
C LEU A 666 -44.09 8.53 -2.32
N ALA A 667 -43.29 8.23 -1.29
CA ALA A 667 -43.73 8.25 0.09
C ALA A 667 -44.16 9.66 0.52
N ALA A 668 -43.37 10.68 0.18
CA ALA A 668 -43.67 12.07 0.49
C ALA A 668 -44.93 12.58 -0.22
N GLU A 669 -45.21 12.16 -1.46
CA GLU A 669 -46.47 12.46 -2.16
C GLU A 669 -47.66 11.78 -1.49
N SER A 670 -47.53 10.53 -1.06
CA SER A 670 -48.58 9.81 -0.36
C SER A 670 -48.93 10.45 1.00
N LEU A 671 -47.98 11.09 1.64
CA LEU A 671 -48.13 11.81 2.92
C LEU A 671 -48.58 13.25 2.73
N ALA A 672 -48.43 13.88 1.55
CA ALA A 672 -48.67 15.32 1.32
C ALA A 672 -50.07 15.79 1.63
N GLY A 673 -51.09 14.92 1.46
CA GLY A 673 -52.47 15.22 1.80
C GLY A 673 -52.81 15.16 3.30
N ARG A 674 -51.96 14.54 4.09
CA ARG A 674 -52.16 14.26 5.52
C ARG A 674 -51.20 15.04 6.43
N GLU A 675 -49.98 15.32 5.95
CA GLU A 675 -48.88 15.87 6.74
C GLU A 675 -48.28 17.13 6.08
N ARG A 676 -48.72 18.31 6.52
CA ARG A 676 -48.27 19.58 5.98
C ARG A 676 -46.83 19.97 6.34
N GLY A 677 -46.29 19.39 7.42
CA GLY A 677 -44.99 19.71 7.99
C GLY A 677 -43.86 18.69 7.66
N LEU A 678 -44.05 17.77 6.71
CA LEU A 678 -43.02 16.78 6.36
C LEU A 678 -41.82 17.48 5.67
N ALA A 679 -40.61 17.24 6.21
CA ALA A 679 -39.36 17.70 5.62
C ALA A 679 -38.60 16.54 4.94
N ILE A 680 -37.74 16.88 3.99
CA ILE A 680 -36.90 15.87 3.26
C ILE A 680 -35.46 16.36 3.23
N LEU A 681 -34.53 15.57 3.78
CA LEU A 681 -33.10 15.82 3.77
C LEU A 681 -32.42 14.86 2.80
N ALA A 682 -31.77 15.39 1.79
CA ALA A 682 -30.89 14.63 0.90
C ALA A 682 -29.48 14.60 1.48
N VAL A 683 -28.96 13.42 1.77
CA VAL A 683 -27.61 13.21 2.28
C VAL A 683 -26.74 12.77 1.10
N THR A 684 -25.73 13.57 0.82
CA THR A 684 -24.75 13.33 -0.25
C THR A 684 -23.41 12.83 0.29
N SER A 685 -23.19 12.90 1.61
CA SER A 685 -22.05 12.33 2.33
C SER A 685 -22.38 12.14 3.82
N ALA A 686 -22.77 10.95 4.19
CA ALA A 686 -22.92 10.61 5.61
C ALA A 686 -21.60 10.73 6.38
N ASP A 687 -20.49 10.50 5.71
CA ASP A 687 -19.13 10.57 6.23
C ASP A 687 -18.72 12.00 6.65
N LEU A 688 -18.87 12.98 5.75
CA LEU A 688 -18.55 14.38 6.06
C LEU A 688 -19.42 14.94 7.19
N LEU A 689 -20.70 14.57 7.19
CA LEU A 689 -21.62 14.97 8.25
C LEU A 689 -21.18 14.40 9.59
N TYR A 690 -20.87 13.09 9.64
CA TYR A 690 -20.44 12.43 10.88
C TYR A 690 -19.12 12.99 11.39
N LYS A 691 -18.11 13.14 10.53
CA LYS A 691 -16.80 13.69 10.90
C LYS A 691 -16.92 15.11 11.47
N GLY A 692 -17.72 15.96 10.82
CA GLY A 692 -17.97 17.33 11.28
C GLY A 692 -18.66 17.37 12.66
N TRP A 693 -19.74 16.62 12.82
CA TRP A 693 -20.47 16.52 14.09
C TRP A 693 -19.60 15.94 15.22
N ALA A 694 -18.91 14.83 14.95
CA ALA A 694 -18.09 14.19 15.96
C ALA A 694 -16.88 15.06 16.37
N ALA A 695 -16.32 15.85 15.46
CA ALA A 695 -15.27 16.81 15.77
C ALA A 695 -15.78 17.92 16.69
N HIS A 696 -16.92 18.53 16.37
CA HIS A 696 -17.55 19.56 17.19
C HIS A 696 -17.97 19.02 18.57
N ALA A 697 -18.60 17.85 18.63
CA ALA A 697 -19.01 17.21 19.88
C ALA A 697 -17.83 16.92 20.84
N ARG A 698 -16.64 16.60 20.28
CA ARG A 698 -15.42 16.36 21.06
C ARG A 698 -14.66 17.64 21.43
N ALA A 699 -14.92 18.75 20.75
CA ALA A 699 -14.19 20.00 20.95
C ALA A 699 -14.20 20.47 22.42
N GLY A 700 -15.31 20.30 23.11
CA GLY A 700 -15.43 20.62 24.54
C GLY A 700 -14.52 19.78 25.45
N ALA A 701 -14.18 18.54 25.05
CA ALA A 701 -13.28 17.65 25.80
C ALA A 701 -11.81 17.84 25.43
N THR A 702 -11.53 18.28 24.20
CA THR A 702 -10.15 18.47 23.70
C THR A 702 -9.63 19.89 23.87
N GLY A 703 -10.50 20.86 24.18
CA GLY A 703 -10.18 22.28 24.25
C GLY A 703 -9.92 22.93 22.87
N GLU A 704 -10.26 22.24 21.78
CA GLU A 704 -10.13 22.74 20.42
C GLU A 704 -11.31 23.63 20.05
N ASN A 705 -11.03 24.73 19.35
CA ASN A 705 -12.11 25.60 18.82
C ASN A 705 -12.57 25.05 17.47
N THR A 706 -13.60 24.20 17.46
CA THR A 706 -14.19 23.60 16.26
C THR A 706 -15.50 24.30 15.94
N PRO A 707 -15.74 24.73 14.69
CA PRO A 707 -17.00 25.36 14.31
C PRO A 707 -18.18 24.40 14.43
N VAL A 708 -19.38 24.94 14.60
CA VAL A 708 -20.63 24.18 14.52
C VAL A 708 -20.68 23.42 13.20
N SER A 709 -21.01 22.15 13.24
CA SER A 709 -21.00 21.29 12.05
C SER A 709 -22.15 21.61 11.12
N HIS A 710 -22.00 21.23 9.84
CA HIS A 710 -23.03 21.45 8.83
C HIS A 710 -24.37 20.81 9.21
N ILE A 711 -24.36 19.57 9.71
CA ILE A 711 -25.60 18.89 10.11
C ILE A 711 -26.27 19.55 11.34
N GLU A 712 -25.50 20.08 12.29
CA GLU A 712 -26.06 20.83 13.42
C GLU A 712 -26.71 22.13 12.94
N THR A 713 -26.09 22.79 11.95
CA THR A 713 -26.67 23.99 11.32
C THR A 713 -27.98 23.66 10.60
N LEU A 714 -28.05 22.56 9.86
CA LEU A 714 -29.29 22.10 9.21
C LEU A 714 -30.37 21.74 10.24
N PHE A 715 -30.01 21.16 11.36
CA PHE A 715 -30.98 20.73 12.41
C PHE A 715 -31.33 21.83 13.41
N ALA A 716 -30.71 23.01 13.39
CA ALA A 716 -30.93 24.07 14.37
C ALA A 716 -32.40 24.53 14.46
N GLY A 717 -33.16 24.42 13.38
CA GLY A 717 -34.59 24.77 13.34
C GLY A 717 -35.56 23.59 13.48
N LEU A 718 -35.04 22.35 13.66
CA LEU A 718 -35.86 21.15 13.70
C LEU A 718 -36.40 20.91 15.12
N PRO A 719 -37.74 20.67 15.31
CA PRO A 719 -38.29 20.29 16.60
C PRO A 719 -37.66 18.99 17.12
N ARG A 720 -37.33 18.92 18.40
CA ARG A 720 -36.67 17.74 19.01
C ARG A 720 -37.53 16.48 19.00
N ASP A 721 -38.82 16.63 18.97
CA ASP A 721 -39.82 15.55 18.87
C ASP A 721 -40.06 15.11 17.40
N ALA A 722 -39.52 15.85 16.43
CA ALA A 722 -39.61 15.45 15.04
C ALA A 722 -38.85 14.13 14.82
N ARG A 723 -39.55 13.12 14.26
CA ARG A 723 -38.96 11.81 13.98
C ARG A 723 -38.16 11.82 12.67
N LEU A 724 -36.98 11.21 12.70
CA LEU A 724 -36.17 10.95 11.51
C LEU A 724 -36.51 9.55 11.01
N ILE A 725 -36.93 9.42 9.77
CA ILE A 725 -37.00 8.14 9.02
C ILE A 725 -35.79 8.13 8.10
N THR A 726 -34.76 7.37 8.44
CA THR A 726 -33.54 7.29 7.64
C THR A 726 -33.61 6.11 6.67
N VAL A 727 -33.31 6.36 5.40
CA VAL A 727 -33.47 5.37 4.31
C VAL A 727 -32.17 5.32 3.52
N CYS A 728 -31.50 4.16 3.48
CA CYS A 728 -30.27 3.99 2.74
C CYS A 728 -30.20 2.61 2.04
N ASP A 729 -29.62 2.60 0.86
CA ASP A 729 -29.27 1.39 0.13
C ASP A 729 -27.93 0.80 0.65
N GLY A 730 -27.97 0.33 1.88
CA GLY A 730 -26.84 -0.18 2.64
C GLY A 730 -27.23 -0.36 4.09
N HIS A 731 -26.27 -0.63 4.96
CA HIS A 731 -26.55 -0.89 6.38
C HIS A 731 -27.13 0.36 7.08
N PRO A 732 -28.22 0.23 7.85
CA PRO A 732 -28.95 1.37 8.45
C PRO A 732 -28.10 2.21 9.42
N LEU A 733 -27.01 1.68 9.99
CA LEU A 733 -26.06 2.44 10.80
C LEU A 733 -25.43 3.63 10.04
N THR A 734 -25.46 3.61 8.72
CA THR A 734 -24.94 4.71 7.88
C THR A 734 -25.59 6.05 8.23
N LEU A 735 -26.90 6.05 8.55
CA LEU A 735 -27.66 7.27 8.83
C LEU A 735 -28.29 7.32 10.22
N SER A 736 -28.42 6.18 10.93
CA SER A 736 -29.17 6.13 12.20
C SER A 736 -28.56 7.00 13.32
N TRP A 737 -27.26 7.30 13.27
CA TRP A 737 -26.57 8.18 14.23
C TRP A 737 -27.08 9.64 14.17
N LEU A 738 -27.75 10.05 13.08
CA LEU A 738 -28.27 11.42 12.93
C LEU A 738 -29.24 11.82 14.06
N GLY A 739 -29.92 10.86 14.68
CA GLY A 739 -30.76 11.11 15.84
C GLY A 739 -30.01 11.70 17.04
N THR A 740 -28.73 11.43 17.17
CA THR A 740 -27.92 11.95 18.28
C THR A 740 -27.59 13.44 18.14
N VAL A 741 -27.68 14.02 16.94
CA VAL A 741 -27.34 15.41 16.64
C VAL A 741 -28.30 16.36 17.38
N GLY A 742 -29.62 16.16 17.23
CA GLY A 742 -30.68 16.99 17.87
C GLY A 742 -31.39 16.29 19.02
N GLY A 743 -31.12 15.02 19.29
CA GLY A 743 -31.87 14.17 20.21
C GLY A 743 -33.22 13.70 19.64
N ASN A 744 -33.32 13.63 18.29
CA ASN A 744 -34.52 13.23 17.58
C ASN A 744 -34.71 11.70 17.57
N PRO A 745 -35.91 11.15 17.72
CA PRO A 745 -36.17 9.73 17.53
C PRO A 745 -35.88 9.28 16.09
N VAL A 746 -35.34 8.10 15.91
CA VAL A 746 -34.99 7.55 14.58
C VAL A 746 -35.71 6.25 14.32
N THR A 747 -36.26 6.10 13.10
CA THR A 747 -36.63 4.81 12.52
C THR A 747 -35.70 4.52 11.35
N PRO A 748 -34.73 3.60 11.52
CA PRO A 748 -33.74 3.31 10.48
C PRO A 748 -34.27 2.26 9.50
N LEU A 749 -34.24 2.56 8.21
CA LEU A 749 -34.53 1.64 7.11
C LEU A 749 -33.26 1.44 6.28
N GLY A 750 -32.88 0.20 6.06
CA GLY A 750 -31.67 -0.16 5.35
C GLY A 750 -31.60 -1.67 5.06
N VAL A 751 -30.46 -2.14 4.58
CA VAL A 751 -30.22 -3.53 4.24
C VAL A 751 -29.41 -4.18 5.37
N GLU A 752 -29.97 -5.23 6.00
CA GLU A 752 -29.34 -5.95 7.12
C GLU A 752 -29.12 -7.43 6.81
N ALA A 753 -29.56 -7.92 5.64
CA ALA A 753 -29.40 -9.30 5.21
C ALA A 753 -28.66 -9.37 3.86
N PHE A 754 -28.08 -10.53 3.58
CA PHE A 754 -27.51 -10.77 2.24
C PHE A 754 -28.58 -10.57 1.16
N GLY A 755 -28.13 -10.10 0.01
CA GLY A 755 -29.00 -9.79 -1.11
C GLY A 755 -29.67 -11.02 -1.72
N GLN A 756 -30.63 -10.76 -2.60
CA GLN A 756 -31.40 -11.74 -3.34
C GLN A 756 -31.48 -11.31 -4.81
N THR A 757 -31.48 -12.27 -5.73
CA THR A 757 -31.79 -12.00 -7.14
C THR A 757 -33.23 -11.57 -7.29
N GLY A 758 -33.47 -10.51 -8.06
CA GLY A 758 -34.84 -10.03 -8.34
C GLY A 758 -34.85 -8.68 -9.02
N ASP A 759 -36.04 -8.23 -9.39
CA ASP A 759 -36.29 -6.89 -9.90
C ASP A 759 -36.25 -5.87 -8.75
N LEU A 760 -35.81 -4.66 -8.99
CA LEU A 760 -35.64 -3.61 -7.97
C LEU A 760 -36.90 -3.37 -7.12
N PRO A 761 -38.11 -3.27 -7.66
CA PRO A 761 -39.31 -3.08 -6.84
C PRO A 761 -39.58 -4.21 -5.85
N ASP A 762 -39.29 -5.46 -6.22
CA ASP A 762 -39.44 -6.61 -5.35
C ASP A 762 -38.38 -6.66 -4.27
N LEU A 763 -37.14 -6.32 -4.62
CA LEU A 763 -36.03 -6.26 -3.68
C LEU A 763 -36.22 -5.10 -2.67
N TYR A 764 -36.66 -3.93 -3.11
CA TYR A 764 -36.97 -2.84 -2.17
C TYR A 764 -38.11 -3.20 -1.22
N ARG A 765 -39.14 -3.93 -1.71
CA ARG A 765 -40.20 -4.45 -0.84
C ARG A 765 -39.67 -5.49 0.14
N HIS A 766 -38.82 -6.39 -0.33
CA HIS A 766 -38.21 -7.44 0.50
C HIS A 766 -37.38 -6.87 1.65
N HIS A 767 -36.62 -5.79 1.38
CA HIS A 767 -35.81 -5.10 2.39
C HIS A 767 -36.54 -3.97 3.14
N HIS A 768 -37.84 -3.80 2.93
CA HIS A 768 -38.66 -2.72 3.53
C HIS A 768 -38.15 -1.31 3.21
N LEU A 769 -37.70 -1.10 1.98
CA LEU A 769 -37.15 0.16 1.47
C LEU A 769 -38.08 0.82 0.42
N ASP A 770 -39.23 0.23 0.13
CA ASP A 770 -40.22 0.77 -0.80
C ASP A 770 -41.01 1.95 -0.17
N ALA A 771 -41.70 2.72 -1.00
CA ALA A 771 -42.47 3.86 -0.55
C ALA A 771 -43.50 3.52 0.53
N GLN A 772 -44.11 2.33 0.47
CA GLN A 772 -45.10 1.90 1.47
C GLN A 772 -44.47 1.65 2.83
N ALA A 773 -43.30 1.06 2.89
CA ALA A 773 -42.57 0.83 4.15
C ALA A 773 -42.18 2.19 4.79
N ILE A 774 -41.72 3.16 3.98
CA ILE A 774 -41.40 4.51 4.45
C ILE A 774 -42.66 5.21 5.01
N VAL A 775 -43.81 5.11 4.31
CA VAL A 775 -45.10 5.64 4.79
C VAL A 775 -45.52 4.96 6.09
N SER A 776 -45.38 3.64 6.22
CA SER A 776 -45.72 2.88 7.43
C SER A 776 -44.85 3.33 8.61
N ALA A 777 -43.52 3.43 8.41
CA ALA A 777 -42.57 3.89 9.42
C ALA A 777 -42.89 5.31 9.94
N TYR A 778 -43.47 6.15 9.09
CA TYR A 778 -43.96 7.47 9.48
C TYR A 778 -45.28 7.39 10.25
N THR A 779 -46.29 6.68 9.73
CA THR A 779 -47.66 6.64 10.24
C THR A 779 -47.82 5.86 11.55
N ASP A 780 -47.06 4.79 11.76
CA ASP A 780 -47.09 3.99 13.00
C ASP A 780 -46.60 4.78 14.22
N TRP A 781 -45.80 5.81 13.99
CA TRP A 781 -45.38 6.69 15.06
C TRP A 781 -46.44 7.78 15.40
N VAL A 782 -47.18 8.26 14.41
CA VAL A 782 -48.20 9.35 14.64
C VAL A 782 -49.45 8.84 15.34
N ARG A 783 -49.65 7.51 15.40
CA ARG A 783 -50.69 6.86 16.21
C ARG A 783 -50.24 6.70 17.64
#